data_eaca4150c9f1cfd5a64b237915a61776
#
_entry.id   eaca4150c9f1cfd5a64b237915a61776
#
_cell.length_a   1.000
_cell.length_b   1.000
_cell.length_c   1.000
_cell.angle_alpha   90.00
_cell.angle_beta   90.00
_cell.angle_gamma   90.00
#
_symmetry.space_group_name_H-M   'P 1'
#
loop_
_entity.id
_entity.type
_entity.pdbx_description
1 polymer ?
#
loop_
_entity_poly.entity_id
_entity_poly.type
_entity_poly.pdbx_seq_one_letter_code
_entity_poly.pdbx_strand_id
1 'polypeptide(L)'
;MNKIEEGLNRLFEDHRVIFWYDDKGELKEEYANLQLEGVEKVQVDHNPFEIKYLINKLQPESKFLLYFNYPQPSPEDNWLLDMELAYHVFQTDQAALFIQELELGFHLKDLINQHLEFFKAKERRAKLKELTTKEDRHQEVRYKMVSIVFGVDSLSFSTFILSHISAYAEGNDQFEKELSRYQLDGFYWSEIARIYGFQAESKSIFEFVLEVFQQNYVLGKNLGITKESKLLLSQWCDSMLYRGCFDSVSKQISDALDISKTLESVPLDKILDDELFQLTDQKIIHEFQSMILEEGVSSERVFQVIKKRENKFWYPEFKPLYQATWYGAELISLVKKHGKKTYSSFEEGIKHYTDQLFEVDQAYRKFIWNYRESKQNRILSDLYERVEKVYSNDWLLEYNNNWQKVIDDLQDWPTRKKYSQQQFFATHVQPVLDKKQRLFVIISDAMRYECGEELNERFQSENRYTSSLDHLVASVPTYTQLGMASLLPINKSLLVNPNSDTVCVDDMVSSGLGGRMKILETNSGYRATAVQAEAFMAMNASTDGRTFVKNYDLIYIYHNIIDKRGDDKTTEETVFEGVEEEINYLIDLVKKVANMNGSNILITADHGFIYQHHTLDDSEYSSSEFDGEIWKENRRFVIGRNLNHDQAVKKFTGEQLSLNSDLEVLIPKSINRIRIKGSGAKFVHGGTTLQEIVTPLIKVTKKREDTNRQVEIDIIQSTDRITTNILTVSFLQQDLISEQMLPRTIRTGLYAADDELLSDQFKYTFDFAEGTERQREVKHAFHLGAKASGKYKNQRIKLVLEEPIEGTTKWKTYKEYNFSLNISFTSDFDEF
;
A
#
# COMPACT_ATOMS: atom_id res chain seq x y z
N MET A 1 31.27 -50.68 1.42
CA MET A 1 30.83 -51.72 0.49
C MET A 1 30.53 -51.06 -0.86
N ASN A 2 31.01 -51.57 -1.98
CA ASN A 2 30.76 -51.00 -3.30
C ASN A 2 29.26 -51.23 -3.64
N LYS A 3 28.53 -50.27 -4.14
CA LYS A 3 27.08 -50.36 -4.49
C LYS A 3 26.80 -51.50 -5.49
N ILE A 4 27.79 -51.83 -6.36
CA ILE A 4 27.73 -52.97 -7.27
C ILE A 4 27.76 -54.28 -6.50
N GLU A 5 28.57 -54.37 -5.46
CA GLU A 5 28.71 -55.53 -4.59
C GLU A 5 27.43 -55.80 -3.77
N GLU A 6 26.80 -54.73 -3.23
CA GLU A 6 25.50 -54.84 -2.55
C GLU A 6 24.38 -55.30 -3.49
N GLY A 7 24.33 -54.74 -4.71
CA GLY A 7 23.34 -55.09 -5.73
C GLY A 7 23.50 -56.56 -6.21
N LEU A 8 24.72 -56.97 -6.43
CA LEU A 8 25.01 -58.36 -6.82
C LEU A 8 24.72 -59.36 -5.69
N ASN A 9 25.11 -59.05 -4.45
CA ASN A 9 24.81 -59.91 -3.32
C ASN A 9 23.29 -60.13 -3.15
N ARG A 10 22.49 -59.13 -3.33
CA ARG A 10 21.02 -59.19 -3.29
C ARG A 10 20.45 -60.06 -4.41
N LEU A 11 20.98 -59.93 -5.64
CA LEU A 11 20.55 -60.74 -6.77
C LEU A 11 20.95 -62.20 -6.63
N PHE A 12 22.08 -62.48 -5.96
CA PHE A 12 22.51 -63.84 -5.65
C PHE A 12 21.68 -64.55 -4.57
N GLU A 13 20.77 -63.86 -3.90
CA GLU A 13 19.76 -64.51 -3.04
C GLU A 13 18.77 -65.31 -3.87
N ASP A 14 18.35 -64.78 -5.03
CA ASP A 14 17.30 -65.37 -5.86
C ASP A 14 17.86 -66.08 -7.14
N HIS A 15 19.07 -65.75 -7.58
CA HIS A 15 19.62 -66.21 -8.84
C HIS A 15 20.99 -66.87 -8.64
N ARG A 16 21.16 -68.03 -9.29
CA ARG A 16 22.41 -68.75 -9.22
C ARG A 16 23.50 -68.27 -10.19
N VAL A 17 23.09 -67.76 -11.38
CA VAL A 17 23.99 -67.24 -12.41
C VAL A 17 23.54 -65.81 -12.76
N ILE A 18 24.51 -64.92 -12.79
CA ILE A 18 24.25 -63.49 -13.14
C ILE A 18 25.19 -63.13 -14.29
N PHE A 19 24.62 -62.63 -15.38
CA PHE A 19 25.32 -62.14 -16.55
C PHE A 19 25.56 -60.62 -16.35
N TRP A 20 26.75 -60.13 -16.43
CA TRP A 20 27.14 -58.73 -16.34
C TRP A 20 27.84 -58.29 -17.62
N TYR A 21 27.13 -57.50 -18.43
CA TYR A 21 27.66 -56.85 -19.63
C TYR A 21 28.17 -55.46 -19.31
N ASP A 22 29.46 -55.23 -19.63
CA ASP A 22 30.12 -53.93 -19.55
C ASP A 22 30.44 -53.47 -20.97
N ASP A 23 29.46 -52.75 -21.60
CA ASP A 23 29.48 -52.40 -23.02
C ASP A 23 30.75 -51.68 -23.48
N LYS A 24 31.38 -50.93 -22.60
CA LYS A 24 32.58 -50.13 -22.90
C LYS A 24 33.83 -50.62 -22.21
N GLY A 25 33.75 -51.63 -21.39
CA GLY A 25 34.87 -52.21 -20.62
C GLY A 25 35.39 -51.23 -19.53
N GLU A 26 34.58 -50.28 -19.10
CA GLU A 26 34.99 -49.26 -18.13
C GLU A 26 34.99 -49.75 -16.69
N LEU A 27 34.33 -50.86 -16.40
CA LEU A 27 34.15 -51.43 -15.03
C LEU A 27 35.05 -52.66 -14.76
N LYS A 28 36.07 -52.86 -15.57
CA LYS A 28 36.97 -53.99 -15.42
C LYS A 28 37.73 -53.98 -14.09
N GLU A 29 38.13 -52.85 -13.60
CA GLU A 29 38.79 -52.72 -12.31
C GLU A 29 37.84 -52.98 -11.15
N GLU A 30 36.58 -52.50 -11.24
CA GLU A 30 35.51 -52.75 -10.27
C GLU A 30 35.21 -54.23 -10.21
N TYR A 31 35.04 -54.90 -11.37
CA TYR A 31 34.88 -56.38 -11.43
C TYR A 31 36.04 -57.12 -10.75
N ALA A 32 37.28 -56.76 -11.02
CA ALA A 32 38.45 -57.37 -10.43
C ALA A 32 38.45 -57.27 -8.89
N ASN A 33 38.03 -56.14 -8.35
CA ASN A 33 38.04 -55.80 -6.92
C ASN A 33 36.80 -56.28 -6.15
N LEU A 34 35.73 -56.79 -6.82
CA LEU A 34 34.54 -57.31 -6.14
C LEU A 34 34.87 -58.51 -5.24
N GLN A 35 34.37 -58.51 -4.04
CA GLN A 35 34.44 -59.60 -3.08
C GLN A 35 33.03 -60.16 -2.84
N LEU A 36 32.69 -61.26 -3.51
CA LEU A 36 31.41 -61.93 -3.39
C LEU A 36 31.59 -63.29 -2.70
N GLU A 37 31.02 -63.45 -1.55
CA GLU A 37 31.17 -64.68 -0.76
C GLU A 37 30.40 -65.84 -1.40
N GLY A 38 31.09 -66.97 -1.69
CA GLY A 38 30.47 -68.16 -2.31
C GLY A 38 30.09 -68.01 -3.78
N VAL A 39 30.58 -66.99 -4.50
CA VAL A 39 30.32 -66.75 -5.92
C VAL A 39 31.61 -66.85 -6.71
N GLU A 40 31.63 -67.68 -7.76
CA GLU A 40 32.71 -67.78 -8.71
C GLU A 40 32.64 -66.69 -9.78
N LYS A 41 33.68 -65.81 -9.88
CA LYS A 41 33.79 -64.81 -10.92
C LYS A 41 34.45 -65.38 -12.17
N VAL A 42 33.74 -65.29 -13.28
CA VAL A 42 34.23 -65.82 -14.58
C VAL A 42 34.19 -64.71 -15.63
N GLN A 43 35.32 -64.34 -16.17
CA GLN A 43 35.36 -63.45 -17.33
C GLN A 43 35.11 -64.27 -18.60
N VAL A 44 34.15 -63.85 -19.39
CA VAL A 44 33.77 -64.51 -20.66
C VAL A 44 34.56 -63.86 -21.77
N ASP A 45 35.49 -64.63 -22.33
CA ASP A 45 36.38 -64.25 -23.43
C ASP A 45 36.46 -65.34 -24.47
N HIS A 46 35.60 -65.36 -25.48
CA HIS A 46 35.51 -66.35 -26.57
C HIS A 46 35.40 -67.82 -26.15
N ASN A 47 34.97 -68.15 -24.96
CA ASN A 47 34.86 -69.47 -24.36
C ASN A 47 33.42 -69.86 -23.88
N PRO A 48 32.33 -69.52 -24.59
CA PRO A 48 30.96 -69.73 -24.13
C PRO A 48 30.60 -71.20 -23.90
N PHE A 49 31.14 -72.10 -24.68
CA PHE A 49 30.90 -73.57 -24.49
C PHE A 49 31.55 -74.10 -23.24
N GLU A 50 32.75 -73.71 -22.96
CA GLU A 50 33.45 -74.07 -21.73
C GLU A 50 32.71 -73.59 -20.49
N ILE A 51 32.24 -72.33 -20.49
CA ILE A 51 31.43 -71.74 -19.41
C ILE A 51 30.12 -72.52 -19.26
N LYS A 52 29.42 -72.80 -20.34
CA LYS A 52 28.21 -73.61 -20.34
C LYS A 52 28.39 -74.97 -19.74
N TYR A 53 29.51 -75.63 -20.09
CA TYR A 53 29.88 -76.96 -19.56
C TYR A 53 30.25 -76.84 -18.05
N LEU A 54 31.01 -75.87 -17.65
CA LEU A 54 31.37 -75.55 -16.26
C LEU A 54 30.13 -75.41 -15.39
N ILE A 55 29.21 -74.55 -15.79
CA ILE A 55 28.01 -74.19 -15.02
C ILE A 55 27.01 -75.32 -14.93
N ASN A 56 26.80 -76.06 -16.05
CA ASN A 56 25.73 -77.02 -16.10
C ASN A 56 26.19 -78.46 -15.77
N LYS A 57 27.50 -78.77 -15.88
CA LYS A 57 28.00 -80.12 -15.69
C LYS A 57 29.02 -80.24 -14.58
N LEU A 58 29.97 -79.34 -14.49
CA LEU A 58 31.05 -79.52 -13.50
C LEU A 58 30.62 -78.91 -12.14
N GLN A 59 29.90 -77.81 -12.13
CA GLN A 59 29.57 -77.19 -10.89
C GLN A 59 28.08 -76.72 -10.90
N PRO A 60 27.12 -77.64 -10.95
CA PRO A 60 25.69 -77.31 -11.13
C PRO A 60 25.04 -76.56 -9.94
N GLU A 61 25.65 -76.57 -8.78
CA GLU A 61 25.13 -75.94 -7.53
C GLU A 61 25.86 -74.66 -7.19
N SER A 62 26.97 -74.32 -7.82
CA SER A 62 27.77 -73.12 -7.57
C SER A 62 27.12 -71.88 -8.13
N LYS A 63 27.31 -70.74 -7.48
CA LYS A 63 26.87 -69.38 -7.95
C LYS A 63 27.96 -68.79 -8.85
N PHE A 64 27.57 -68.15 -9.96
CA PHE A 64 28.49 -67.59 -10.94
C PHE A 64 28.15 -66.17 -11.32
N LEU A 65 29.18 -65.27 -11.31
CA LEU A 65 29.14 -64.00 -11.95
C LEU A 65 29.92 -64.10 -13.30
N LEU A 66 29.19 -63.96 -14.39
CA LEU A 66 29.74 -63.96 -15.72
C LEU A 66 29.94 -62.52 -16.19
N TYR A 67 31.16 -62.07 -16.31
CA TYR A 67 31.53 -60.73 -16.75
C TYR A 67 31.94 -60.72 -18.23
N PHE A 68 31.29 -59.76 -18.95
CA PHE A 68 31.55 -59.53 -20.38
C PHE A 68 32.07 -58.11 -20.53
N ASN A 69 33.24 -57.92 -21.11
CA ASN A 69 33.84 -56.63 -21.39
C ASN A 69 33.44 -56.08 -22.79
N TYR A 70 32.26 -56.46 -23.27
CA TYR A 70 31.66 -56.05 -24.53
C TYR A 70 30.13 -56.02 -24.42
N PRO A 71 29.44 -55.35 -25.36
CA PRO A 71 27.99 -55.25 -25.35
C PRO A 71 27.31 -56.60 -25.49
N GLN A 72 26.13 -56.77 -24.99
CA GLN A 72 25.26 -57.91 -25.11
C GLN A 72 25.13 -58.30 -26.60
N PRO A 73 25.46 -59.51 -27.00
CA PRO A 73 25.32 -59.96 -28.39
C PRO A 73 23.86 -60.02 -28.83
N SER A 74 23.61 -59.89 -30.14
CA SER A 74 22.29 -60.14 -30.70
C SER A 74 21.82 -61.55 -30.36
N PRO A 75 20.50 -61.80 -30.26
CA PRO A 75 20.03 -63.20 -29.98
C PRO A 75 20.57 -64.30 -30.93
N GLU A 76 20.88 -63.93 -32.16
CA GLU A 76 21.38 -64.80 -33.19
C GLU A 76 22.87 -65.18 -33.02
N ASP A 77 23.62 -64.25 -32.37
CA ASP A 77 25.07 -64.40 -32.11
C ASP A 77 25.40 -64.84 -30.68
N ASN A 78 24.36 -64.90 -29.81
CA ASN A 78 24.53 -65.19 -28.37
C ASN A 78 24.50 -66.71 -28.08
N TRP A 79 25.68 -67.31 -27.99
CA TRP A 79 25.84 -68.76 -27.70
C TRP A 79 25.44 -69.19 -26.27
N LEU A 80 25.19 -68.17 -25.36
CA LEU A 80 24.71 -68.38 -24.00
C LEU A 80 23.23 -67.92 -23.84
N LEU A 81 22.52 -67.69 -24.96
CA LEU A 81 21.17 -67.12 -24.93
C LEU A 81 20.21 -67.94 -24.06
N ASP A 82 20.26 -69.27 -24.13
CA ASP A 82 19.41 -70.16 -23.34
C ASP A 82 19.66 -70.02 -21.81
N MET A 83 20.91 -69.80 -21.43
CA MET A 83 21.27 -69.55 -20.05
C MET A 83 20.93 -68.13 -19.63
N GLU A 84 21.11 -67.16 -20.50
CA GLU A 84 20.74 -65.76 -20.25
C GLU A 84 19.25 -65.61 -20.04
N LEU A 85 18.42 -66.29 -20.83
CA LEU A 85 16.96 -66.34 -20.66
C LEU A 85 16.51 -67.08 -19.38
N ALA A 86 17.32 -68.06 -18.93
CA ALA A 86 17.00 -68.80 -17.71
C ALA A 86 17.44 -68.14 -16.41
N TYR A 87 18.39 -67.25 -16.46
CA TYR A 87 19.00 -66.58 -15.32
C TYR A 87 18.91 -65.12 -15.45
N HIS A 88 19.63 -64.33 -14.64
CA HIS A 88 19.50 -62.85 -14.52
C HIS A 88 20.62 -62.11 -15.22
N VAL A 89 20.26 -61.07 -15.99
CA VAL A 89 21.21 -60.15 -16.60
C VAL A 89 21.35 -58.90 -15.74
N PHE A 90 22.53 -58.69 -15.20
CA PHE A 90 22.88 -57.49 -14.43
C PHE A 90 23.43 -56.43 -15.37
N GLN A 91 22.72 -55.28 -15.45
CA GLN A 91 23.12 -54.13 -16.24
C GLN A 91 23.68 -53.06 -15.33
N THR A 92 24.92 -52.69 -15.51
CA THR A 92 25.66 -51.66 -14.79
C THR A 92 25.77 -50.36 -15.57
N ASP A 93 24.74 -49.97 -16.34
CA ASP A 93 24.76 -48.61 -16.84
C ASP A 93 24.38 -47.64 -15.70
N GLN A 94 25.01 -46.50 -15.71
CA GLN A 94 24.77 -45.49 -14.68
C GLN A 94 23.27 -45.13 -14.56
N ALA A 95 22.53 -45.17 -15.67
CA ALA A 95 21.10 -44.91 -15.67
C ALA A 95 20.30 -45.97 -14.91
N ALA A 96 20.65 -47.26 -15.07
CA ALA A 96 20.00 -48.33 -14.34
C ALA A 96 20.24 -48.24 -12.82
N LEU A 97 21.45 -47.82 -12.40
CA LEU A 97 21.76 -47.58 -11.00
C LEU A 97 20.95 -46.40 -10.43
N PHE A 98 20.78 -45.29 -11.19
CA PHE A 98 19.97 -44.15 -10.77
C PHE A 98 18.47 -44.49 -10.70
N ILE A 99 17.96 -45.32 -11.63
CA ILE A 99 16.58 -45.83 -11.58
C ILE A 99 16.33 -46.57 -10.28
N GLN A 100 17.24 -47.45 -9.90
CA GLN A 100 17.13 -48.22 -8.67
C GLN A 100 17.27 -47.36 -7.42
N GLU A 101 18.23 -46.43 -7.39
CA GLU A 101 18.41 -45.48 -6.28
C GLU A 101 17.17 -44.61 -6.03
N LEU A 102 16.55 -44.14 -7.11
CA LEU A 102 15.39 -43.22 -7.07
C LEU A 102 14.05 -43.95 -7.06
N GLU A 103 14.04 -45.30 -7.12
CA GLU A 103 12.86 -46.15 -7.18
C GLU A 103 11.93 -45.82 -8.38
N LEU A 104 12.50 -45.40 -9.50
CA LEU A 104 11.77 -44.98 -10.70
C LEU A 104 11.40 -46.18 -11.58
N GLY A 105 10.44 -45.95 -12.50
CA GLY A 105 10.09 -46.92 -13.52
C GLY A 105 11.19 -47.09 -14.57
N PHE A 106 11.43 -48.30 -15.06
CA PHE A 106 12.48 -48.62 -16.06
C PHE A 106 12.25 -47.88 -17.40
N HIS A 107 11.01 -47.53 -17.72
CA HIS A 107 10.66 -46.73 -18.91
C HIS A 107 11.34 -45.35 -18.92
N LEU A 108 11.88 -44.85 -17.80
CA LEU A 108 12.60 -43.57 -17.70
C LEU A 108 14.10 -43.66 -18.01
N LYS A 109 14.59 -44.85 -18.42
CA LYS A 109 16.02 -45.07 -18.69
C LYS A 109 16.59 -44.07 -19.70
N ASP A 110 15.90 -43.87 -20.81
CA ASP A 110 16.33 -42.95 -21.88
C ASP A 110 16.36 -41.49 -21.39
N LEU A 111 15.40 -41.10 -20.57
CA LEU A 111 15.38 -39.75 -19.93
C LEU A 111 16.60 -39.56 -19.04
N ILE A 112 16.94 -40.56 -18.20
CA ILE A 112 18.10 -40.48 -17.31
C ILE A 112 19.39 -40.40 -18.12
N ASN A 113 19.51 -41.21 -19.21
CA ASN A 113 20.65 -41.13 -20.11
C ASN A 113 20.80 -39.77 -20.78
N GLN A 114 19.69 -39.14 -21.18
CA GLN A 114 19.69 -37.79 -21.76
C GLN A 114 20.18 -36.74 -20.77
N HIS A 115 19.85 -36.89 -19.52
CA HIS A 115 20.10 -35.89 -18.48
C HIS A 115 21.15 -36.31 -17.44
N LEU A 116 22.11 -37.17 -17.79
CA LEU A 116 23.10 -37.78 -16.89
C LEU A 116 23.80 -36.77 -15.98
N GLU A 117 24.15 -35.58 -16.49
CA GLU A 117 24.80 -34.52 -15.72
C GLU A 117 23.94 -34.02 -14.54
N PHE A 118 22.62 -34.02 -14.69
CA PHE A 118 21.72 -33.70 -13.59
C PHE A 118 21.81 -34.74 -12.48
N PHE A 119 21.88 -36.04 -12.83
CA PHE A 119 21.87 -37.13 -11.86
C PHE A 119 23.20 -37.34 -11.15
N LYS A 120 24.31 -36.72 -11.58
CA LYS A 120 25.63 -36.87 -10.91
C LYS A 120 25.64 -36.31 -9.48
N ALA A 121 24.90 -35.27 -9.16
CA ALA A 121 24.87 -34.68 -7.83
C ALA A 121 23.92 -35.43 -6.88
N LYS A 122 24.45 -35.85 -5.75
CA LYS A 122 23.69 -36.61 -4.70
C LYS A 122 22.49 -35.78 -4.14
N GLU A 123 22.69 -34.48 -3.97
CA GLU A 123 21.62 -33.60 -3.45
C GLU A 123 20.42 -33.47 -4.41
N ARG A 124 20.70 -33.32 -5.72
CA ARG A 124 19.62 -33.25 -6.71
C ARG A 124 18.85 -34.55 -6.79
N ARG A 125 19.57 -35.72 -6.73
CA ARG A 125 18.92 -37.03 -6.69
C ARG A 125 18.04 -37.19 -5.44
N ALA A 126 18.53 -36.74 -4.28
CA ALA A 126 17.77 -36.85 -3.04
C ALA A 126 16.45 -36.04 -3.14
N LYS A 127 16.53 -34.78 -3.61
CA LYS A 127 15.35 -33.93 -3.84
C LYS A 127 14.40 -34.55 -4.88
N LEU A 128 14.95 -35.08 -5.98
CA LEU A 128 14.12 -35.69 -7.02
C LEU A 128 13.40 -36.95 -6.51
N LYS A 129 14.04 -37.74 -5.67
CA LYS A 129 13.45 -38.93 -5.03
C LYS A 129 12.23 -38.58 -4.17
N GLU A 130 12.27 -37.43 -3.46
CA GLU A 130 11.13 -36.95 -2.64
C GLU A 130 9.94 -36.55 -3.50
N LEU A 131 10.18 -36.06 -4.71
CA LEU A 131 9.15 -35.55 -5.61
C LEU A 131 8.57 -36.61 -6.55
N THR A 132 9.31 -37.71 -6.87
CA THR A 132 8.96 -38.67 -7.92
C THR A 132 8.24 -39.90 -7.39
N THR A 133 7.46 -40.52 -8.29
CA THR A 133 6.81 -41.83 -8.09
C THR A 133 7.18 -42.78 -9.23
N LYS A 134 6.89 -44.08 -9.04
CA LYS A 134 7.15 -45.12 -10.08
C LYS A 134 6.34 -44.95 -11.37
N GLU A 135 5.22 -44.19 -11.26
CA GLU A 135 4.25 -44.04 -12.35
C GLU A 135 4.49 -42.73 -13.14
N ASP A 136 5.43 -41.91 -12.73
CA ASP A 136 5.73 -40.63 -13.38
C ASP A 136 6.13 -40.83 -14.86
N ARG A 137 5.61 -39.96 -15.71
CA ARG A 137 5.94 -39.89 -17.12
C ARG A 137 7.18 -39.00 -17.34
N HIS A 138 7.82 -39.14 -18.51
CA HIS A 138 9.00 -38.35 -18.90
C HIS A 138 8.81 -36.85 -18.69
N GLN A 139 7.65 -36.33 -19.04
CA GLN A 139 7.34 -34.88 -18.89
C GLN A 139 7.26 -34.49 -17.42
N GLU A 140 6.59 -35.25 -16.59
CA GLU A 140 6.45 -35.01 -15.16
C GLU A 140 7.80 -35.00 -14.44
N VAL A 141 8.68 -35.92 -14.79
CA VAL A 141 10.04 -35.95 -14.23
C VAL A 141 10.84 -34.73 -14.67
N ARG A 142 10.72 -34.28 -15.93
CA ARG A 142 11.39 -33.06 -16.39
C ARG A 142 10.89 -31.81 -15.65
N TYR A 143 9.58 -31.67 -15.38
CA TYR A 143 9.05 -30.58 -14.53
C TYR A 143 9.68 -30.60 -13.15
N LYS A 144 9.80 -31.78 -12.51
CA LYS A 144 10.43 -31.95 -11.20
C LYS A 144 11.94 -31.65 -11.24
N MET A 145 12.62 -32.00 -12.31
CA MET A 145 14.02 -31.64 -12.52
C MET A 145 14.18 -30.10 -12.66
N VAL A 146 13.31 -29.46 -13.45
CA VAL A 146 13.32 -28.03 -13.63
C VAL A 146 13.02 -27.32 -12.30
N SER A 147 12.05 -27.78 -11.48
CA SER A 147 11.79 -27.20 -10.15
C SER A 147 13.02 -27.24 -9.25
N ILE A 148 13.80 -28.33 -9.30
CA ILE A 148 15.05 -28.47 -8.53
C ILE A 148 16.12 -27.50 -9.04
N VAL A 149 16.23 -27.30 -10.37
CA VAL A 149 17.17 -26.33 -10.97
C VAL A 149 16.83 -24.92 -10.52
N PHE A 150 15.56 -24.55 -10.53
CA PHE A 150 15.11 -23.24 -10.08
C PHE A 150 15.03 -23.10 -8.55
N GLY A 151 15.21 -24.19 -7.80
CA GLY A 151 15.17 -24.16 -6.33
C GLY A 151 13.78 -23.78 -5.77
N VAL A 152 12.71 -24.15 -6.46
CA VAL A 152 11.33 -23.82 -6.08
C VAL A 152 10.54 -25.08 -5.74
N ASP A 153 9.67 -24.99 -4.72
CA ASP A 153 8.83 -26.13 -4.30
C ASP A 153 7.58 -26.31 -5.18
N SER A 154 7.27 -25.32 -6.00
CA SER A 154 6.13 -25.36 -6.93
C SER A 154 6.47 -26.10 -8.22
N LEU A 155 5.53 -26.87 -8.76
CA LEU A 155 5.61 -27.45 -10.10
C LEU A 155 4.87 -26.62 -11.16
N SER A 156 4.45 -25.38 -10.82
CA SER A 156 3.84 -24.47 -11.78
C SER A 156 4.87 -23.86 -12.71
N PHE A 157 4.64 -23.95 -14.02
CA PHE A 157 5.59 -23.46 -15.01
C PHE A 157 5.73 -21.92 -14.95
N SER A 158 4.66 -21.20 -14.59
CA SER A 158 4.73 -19.74 -14.35
C SER A 158 5.71 -19.39 -13.23
N THR A 159 5.82 -20.21 -12.17
CA THR A 159 6.81 -20.00 -11.10
C THR A 159 8.24 -20.13 -11.62
N PHE A 160 8.51 -21.08 -12.50
CA PHE A 160 9.83 -21.23 -13.14
C PHE A 160 10.20 -20.00 -13.96
N ILE A 161 9.26 -19.49 -14.75
CA ILE A 161 9.44 -18.29 -15.56
C ILE A 161 9.69 -17.07 -14.65
N LEU A 162 8.89 -16.89 -13.61
CA LEU A 162 9.05 -15.75 -12.69
C LEU A 162 10.39 -15.80 -11.94
N SER A 163 10.85 -17.00 -11.54
CA SER A 163 12.20 -17.19 -10.97
C SER A 163 13.29 -16.84 -11.96
N HIS A 164 13.12 -17.24 -13.24
CA HIS A 164 14.07 -16.90 -14.30
C HIS A 164 14.13 -15.41 -14.57
N ILE A 165 12.97 -14.74 -14.65
CA ILE A 165 12.89 -13.28 -14.82
C ILE A 165 13.55 -12.56 -13.64
N SER A 166 13.34 -13.03 -12.41
CA SER A 166 13.97 -12.45 -11.23
C SER A 166 15.50 -12.55 -11.28
N ALA A 167 16.02 -13.72 -11.63
CA ALA A 167 17.46 -13.91 -11.81
C ALA A 167 18.03 -13.03 -12.93
N TYR A 168 17.32 -12.94 -14.07
CA TYR A 168 17.69 -12.05 -15.16
C TYR A 168 17.76 -10.57 -14.71
N ALA A 169 16.79 -10.11 -13.96
CA ALA A 169 16.77 -8.74 -13.43
C ALA A 169 17.96 -8.42 -12.52
N GLU A 170 18.49 -9.44 -11.83
CA GLU A 170 19.69 -9.36 -11.00
C GLU A 170 21.00 -9.53 -11.78
N GLY A 171 20.94 -9.77 -13.10
CA GLY A 171 22.09 -10.06 -13.94
C GLY A 171 22.68 -11.45 -13.72
N ASN A 172 21.88 -12.37 -13.18
CA ASN A 172 22.27 -13.74 -12.89
C ASN A 172 21.82 -14.69 -14.02
N ASP A 173 22.77 -15.28 -14.76
CA ASP A 173 22.54 -16.23 -15.86
C ASP A 173 22.68 -17.70 -15.45
N GLN A 174 22.70 -17.99 -14.15
CA GLN A 174 22.93 -19.33 -13.62
C GLN A 174 21.90 -20.34 -14.12
N PHE A 175 20.62 -19.96 -14.18
CA PHE A 175 19.55 -20.87 -14.62
C PHE A 175 19.70 -21.27 -16.09
N GLU A 176 20.07 -20.34 -16.97
CA GLU A 176 20.33 -20.64 -18.38
C GLU A 176 21.51 -21.63 -18.53
N LYS A 177 22.58 -21.41 -17.77
CA LYS A 177 23.75 -22.30 -17.74
C LYS A 177 23.41 -23.67 -17.20
N GLU A 178 22.60 -23.77 -16.15
CA GLU A 178 22.24 -25.06 -15.56
C GLU A 178 21.23 -25.81 -16.43
N LEU A 179 20.23 -25.13 -17.01
CA LEU A 179 19.32 -25.76 -17.98
C LEU A 179 20.09 -26.35 -19.17
N SER A 180 21.02 -25.59 -19.75
CA SER A 180 21.85 -26.06 -20.85
C SER A 180 22.77 -27.20 -20.42
N ARG A 181 23.44 -27.11 -19.27
CA ARG A 181 24.32 -28.14 -18.73
C ARG A 181 23.58 -29.45 -18.52
N TYR A 182 22.33 -29.40 -18.08
CA TYR A 182 21.52 -30.61 -17.82
C TYR A 182 20.68 -31.01 -19.02
N GLN A 183 20.83 -30.36 -20.18
CA GLN A 183 20.06 -30.60 -21.42
C GLN A 183 18.54 -30.43 -21.22
N LEU A 184 18.12 -29.54 -20.32
CA LEU A 184 16.74 -29.22 -20.03
C LEU A 184 16.23 -27.96 -20.76
N ASP A 185 17.11 -27.19 -21.39
CA ASP A 185 16.84 -25.98 -22.16
C ASP A 185 15.83 -26.21 -23.30
N GLY A 186 16.04 -27.26 -24.08
CA GLY A 186 15.10 -27.65 -25.14
C GLY A 186 13.69 -27.93 -24.64
N PHE A 187 13.57 -28.63 -23.51
CA PHE A 187 12.28 -28.86 -22.86
C PHE A 187 11.67 -27.56 -22.32
N TYR A 188 12.45 -26.75 -21.62
CA TYR A 188 12.00 -25.48 -21.04
C TYR A 188 11.42 -24.54 -22.10
N TRP A 189 12.13 -24.32 -23.20
CA TRP A 189 11.66 -23.45 -24.28
C TRP A 189 10.50 -24.05 -25.09
N SER A 190 10.43 -25.38 -25.23
CA SER A 190 9.27 -26.02 -25.85
C SER A 190 8.00 -25.85 -25.01
N GLU A 191 8.11 -25.87 -23.69
CA GLU A 191 6.98 -25.60 -22.81
C GLU A 191 6.55 -24.11 -22.83
N ILE A 192 7.50 -23.16 -22.93
CA ILE A 192 7.17 -21.74 -23.16
C ILE A 192 6.41 -21.57 -24.47
N ALA A 193 6.89 -22.20 -25.53
CA ALA A 193 6.21 -22.16 -26.84
C ALA A 193 4.80 -22.78 -26.78
N ARG A 194 4.66 -23.92 -26.13
CA ARG A 194 3.37 -24.61 -25.98
C ARG A 194 2.35 -23.83 -25.15
N ILE A 195 2.78 -23.26 -24.01
CA ILE A 195 1.87 -22.58 -23.07
C ILE A 195 1.56 -21.16 -23.54
N TYR A 196 2.60 -20.41 -23.93
CA TYR A 196 2.48 -18.98 -24.23
C TYR A 196 2.48 -18.63 -25.71
N GLY A 197 2.74 -19.58 -26.60
CA GLY A 197 2.77 -19.33 -28.06
C GLY A 197 4.05 -18.64 -28.56
N PHE A 198 5.09 -18.54 -27.73
CA PHE A 198 6.34 -17.86 -28.07
C PHE A 198 7.15 -18.64 -29.11
N GLN A 199 7.46 -18.01 -30.26
CA GLN A 199 8.10 -18.67 -31.41
C GLN A 199 9.30 -17.88 -31.96
N ALA A 200 9.96 -17.04 -31.17
CA ALA A 200 11.09 -16.26 -31.62
C ALA A 200 12.29 -17.15 -32.01
N GLU A 201 13.09 -16.70 -33.00
CA GLU A 201 14.34 -17.37 -33.39
C GLU A 201 15.38 -17.35 -32.27
N SER A 202 15.47 -16.22 -31.55
CA SER A 202 16.31 -16.07 -30.36
C SER A 202 15.53 -16.48 -29.11
N LYS A 203 15.95 -17.56 -28.47
CA LYS A 203 15.34 -18.08 -27.26
C LYS A 203 16.04 -17.48 -26.03
N SER A 204 15.60 -16.30 -25.58
CA SER A 204 16.03 -15.69 -24.33
C SER A 204 14.84 -15.26 -23.48
N ILE A 205 15.03 -15.18 -22.17
CA ILE A 205 13.96 -14.76 -21.26
C ILE A 205 13.56 -13.29 -21.51
N PHE A 206 14.52 -12.45 -21.92
CA PHE A 206 14.24 -11.05 -22.27
C PHE A 206 13.31 -10.95 -23.50
N GLU A 207 13.61 -11.67 -24.59
CA GLU A 207 12.77 -11.66 -25.80
C GLU A 207 11.36 -12.19 -25.52
N PHE A 208 11.25 -13.23 -24.70
CA PHE A 208 9.95 -13.75 -24.28
C PHE A 208 9.15 -12.67 -23.51
N VAL A 209 9.77 -12.01 -22.53
CA VAL A 209 9.10 -10.94 -21.75
C VAL A 209 8.77 -9.74 -22.62
N LEU A 210 9.64 -9.37 -23.55
CA LEU A 210 9.39 -8.30 -24.53
C LEU A 210 8.11 -8.55 -25.34
N GLU A 211 7.95 -9.77 -25.88
CA GLU A 211 6.74 -10.15 -26.61
C GLU A 211 5.50 -10.20 -25.70
N VAL A 212 5.63 -10.70 -24.47
CA VAL A 212 4.55 -10.71 -23.47
C VAL A 212 4.08 -9.28 -23.17
N PHE A 213 4.99 -8.34 -22.96
CA PHE A 213 4.64 -6.93 -22.73
C PHE A 213 3.99 -6.32 -23.95
N GLN A 214 4.57 -6.51 -25.14
CA GLN A 214 4.04 -5.94 -26.38
C GLN A 214 2.64 -6.48 -26.72
N GLN A 215 2.36 -7.76 -26.47
CA GLN A 215 1.04 -8.38 -26.65
C GLN A 215 -0.01 -7.84 -25.67
N ASN A 216 0.37 -7.55 -24.43
CA ASN A 216 -0.57 -7.13 -23.37
C ASN A 216 -0.62 -5.61 -23.16
N TYR A 217 0.25 -4.87 -23.82
CA TYR A 217 0.19 -3.40 -23.80
C TYR A 217 -1.07 -2.89 -24.47
N VAL A 218 -1.72 -1.88 -23.91
CA VAL A 218 -2.99 -1.32 -24.44
C VAL A 218 -2.89 -0.80 -25.88
N LEU A 219 -1.70 -0.40 -26.33
CA LEU A 219 -1.37 0.02 -27.68
C LEU A 219 -0.52 -1.03 -28.41
N GLY A 220 -0.40 -2.22 -27.85
CA GLY A 220 0.47 -3.26 -28.37
C GLY A 220 -0.05 -3.93 -29.65
N LYS A 221 0.78 -4.84 -30.15
CA LYS A 221 0.50 -5.62 -31.38
C LYS A 221 0.18 -7.05 -31.00
N ASN A 222 -0.71 -7.67 -31.77
CA ASN A 222 -0.97 -9.11 -31.65
C ASN A 222 0.22 -9.89 -32.26
N LEU A 223 1.01 -10.55 -31.40
CA LEU A 223 2.18 -11.34 -31.77
C LEU A 223 1.91 -12.87 -31.74
N GLY A 224 0.68 -13.28 -31.47
CA GLY A 224 0.32 -14.68 -31.33
C GLY A 224 0.60 -15.26 -29.94
N ILE A 225 1.09 -14.47 -29.00
CA ILE A 225 1.21 -14.85 -27.58
C ILE A 225 -0.17 -15.17 -27.03
N THR A 226 -0.28 -16.26 -26.29
CA THR A 226 -1.55 -16.73 -25.73
C THR A 226 -2.06 -15.84 -24.59
N LYS A 227 -3.34 -16.01 -24.23
CA LYS A 227 -3.94 -15.30 -23.08
C LYS A 227 -3.31 -15.69 -21.74
N GLU A 228 -2.59 -16.81 -21.66
CA GLU A 228 -1.83 -17.22 -20.47
C GLU A 228 -0.78 -16.18 -20.05
N SER A 229 -0.28 -15.38 -20.98
CA SER A 229 0.63 -14.28 -20.71
C SER A 229 0.03 -13.19 -19.80
N LYS A 230 -1.29 -12.93 -19.90
CA LYS A 230 -1.98 -12.00 -19.03
C LYS A 230 -2.04 -12.51 -17.58
N LEU A 231 -2.26 -13.83 -17.44
CA LEU A 231 -2.23 -14.48 -16.12
C LEU A 231 -0.82 -14.45 -15.52
N LEU A 232 0.22 -14.67 -16.32
CA LEU A 232 1.61 -14.58 -15.91
C LEU A 232 1.94 -13.16 -15.41
N LEU A 233 1.53 -12.11 -16.13
CA LEU A 233 1.73 -10.72 -15.71
C LEU A 233 1.01 -10.40 -14.40
N SER A 234 -0.24 -10.83 -14.25
CA SER A 234 -0.99 -10.65 -13.00
C SER A 234 -0.30 -11.35 -11.83
N GLN A 235 0.11 -12.61 -12.01
CA GLN A 235 0.87 -13.34 -10.98
C GLN A 235 2.18 -12.65 -10.63
N TRP A 236 2.86 -12.07 -11.59
CA TRP A 236 4.10 -11.33 -11.38
C TRP A 236 3.87 -10.05 -10.55
N CYS A 237 2.91 -9.23 -10.94
CA CYS A 237 2.55 -7.99 -10.26
C CYS A 237 2.05 -8.20 -8.82
N ASP A 238 1.31 -9.30 -8.58
CA ASP A 238 0.71 -9.60 -7.29
C ASP A 238 1.64 -10.41 -6.36
N SER A 239 2.71 -11.00 -6.89
CA SER A 239 3.64 -11.80 -6.10
C SER A 239 4.54 -10.93 -5.23
N MET A 240 4.50 -11.12 -3.91
CA MET A 240 5.45 -10.48 -3.00
C MET A 240 6.92 -10.85 -3.28
N LEU A 241 7.17 -12.05 -3.81
CA LEU A 241 8.51 -12.56 -4.09
C LEU A 241 9.10 -11.97 -5.38
N TYR A 242 8.28 -11.83 -6.43
CA TYR A 242 8.74 -11.47 -7.77
C TYR A 242 8.42 -10.02 -8.17
N ARG A 243 7.52 -9.36 -7.45
CA ARG A 243 7.12 -7.98 -7.76
C ARG A 243 8.30 -7.01 -7.82
N GLY A 244 9.32 -7.19 -6.99
CA GLY A 244 10.47 -6.27 -6.91
C GLY A 244 11.30 -6.17 -8.18
N CYS A 245 11.30 -7.20 -9.06
CA CYS A 245 12.02 -7.15 -10.33
C CYS A 245 11.19 -6.57 -11.48
N PHE A 246 9.87 -6.36 -11.31
CA PHE A 246 8.99 -5.84 -12.35
C PHE A 246 9.40 -4.45 -12.81
N ASP A 247 9.77 -3.57 -11.87
CA ASP A 247 10.22 -2.19 -12.14
C ASP A 247 11.41 -2.16 -13.10
N SER A 248 12.49 -2.85 -12.77
CA SER A 248 13.72 -2.85 -13.58
C SER A 248 13.50 -3.47 -14.96
N VAL A 249 12.71 -4.54 -15.05
CA VAL A 249 12.41 -5.21 -16.33
C VAL A 249 11.46 -4.36 -17.17
N SER A 250 10.40 -3.81 -16.58
CA SER A 250 9.47 -2.91 -17.28
C SER A 250 10.19 -1.70 -17.89
N LYS A 251 11.17 -1.14 -17.18
CA LYS A 251 11.99 -0.04 -17.69
C LYS A 251 12.84 -0.46 -18.89
N GLN A 252 13.52 -1.61 -18.82
CA GLN A 252 14.29 -2.14 -19.95
C GLN A 252 13.41 -2.39 -21.19
N ILE A 253 12.22 -2.96 -20.97
CA ILE A 253 11.24 -3.21 -22.04
C ILE A 253 10.70 -1.89 -22.62
N SER A 254 10.42 -0.90 -21.75
CA SER A 254 9.99 0.44 -22.16
C SER A 254 11.00 1.11 -23.10
N ASP A 255 12.28 1.00 -22.76
CA ASP A 255 13.37 1.53 -23.58
C ASP A 255 13.48 0.76 -24.93
N ALA A 256 13.39 -0.58 -24.89
CA ALA A 256 13.48 -1.43 -26.07
C ALA A 256 12.30 -1.21 -27.05
N LEU A 257 11.11 -0.88 -26.55
CA LEU A 257 9.91 -0.60 -27.35
C LEU A 257 9.71 0.88 -27.69
N ASP A 258 10.60 1.77 -27.26
CA ASP A 258 10.50 3.24 -27.42
C ASP A 258 9.11 3.78 -26.99
N ILE A 259 8.68 3.33 -25.77
CA ILE A 259 7.35 3.70 -25.24
C ILE A 259 7.21 5.21 -25.08
N SER A 260 8.28 5.92 -24.72
CA SER A 260 8.27 7.39 -24.61
C SER A 260 7.75 8.05 -25.90
N LYS A 261 8.31 7.67 -27.05
CA LYS A 261 7.90 8.19 -28.35
C LYS A 261 6.48 7.76 -28.74
N THR A 262 6.13 6.52 -28.42
CA THR A 262 4.77 6.01 -28.67
C THR A 262 3.73 6.84 -27.94
N LEU A 263 4.00 7.24 -26.68
CA LEU A 263 3.08 8.01 -25.85
C LEU A 263 2.92 9.48 -26.29
N GLU A 264 3.86 10.08 -27.01
CA GLU A 264 3.81 11.51 -27.36
C GLU A 264 2.50 11.95 -28.03
N SER A 265 1.96 11.13 -28.92
CA SER A 265 0.78 11.47 -29.73
C SER A 265 -0.51 10.76 -29.33
N VAL A 266 -0.50 10.01 -28.24
CA VAL A 266 -1.65 9.17 -27.85
C VAL A 266 -2.57 9.92 -26.90
N PRO A 267 -3.90 9.97 -27.18
CA PRO A 267 -4.90 10.54 -26.26
C PRO A 267 -4.98 9.76 -24.95
N LEU A 268 -5.19 10.46 -23.81
CA LEU A 268 -5.26 9.88 -22.47
C LEU A 268 -6.22 8.69 -22.38
N ASP A 269 -7.42 8.79 -22.95
CA ASP A 269 -8.45 7.76 -22.81
C ASP A 269 -8.03 6.38 -23.34
N LYS A 270 -7.02 6.33 -24.20
CA LYS A 270 -6.49 5.07 -24.75
C LYS A 270 -5.47 4.38 -23.83
N ILE A 271 -4.90 5.08 -22.88
CA ILE A 271 -3.81 4.57 -22.02
C ILE A 271 -4.22 4.41 -20.54
N LEU A 272 -5.44 4.82 -20.19
CA LEU A 272 -5.89 4.79 -18.79
C LEU A 272 -5.90 3.38 -18.18
N ASP A 273 -6.00 2.34 -18.98
CA ASP A 273 -6.04 0.95 -18.53
C ASP A 273 -4.65 0.27 -18.52
N ASP A 274 -3.63 0.92 -19.07
CA ASP A 274 -2.26 0.40 -19.02
C ASP A 274 -1.71 0.32 -17.59
N GLU A 275 -1.02 -0.77 -17.28
CA GLU A 275 -0.36 -1.00 -16.00
C GLU A 275 1.08 -1.49 -16.14
N LEU A 276 1.58 -1.58 -17.39
CA LEU A 276 2.88 -2.16 -17.67
C LEU A 276 4.01 -1.15 -17.53
N PHE A 277 3.78 0.12 -17.88
CA PHE A 277 4.84 1.11 -17.98
C PHE A 277 4.63 2.32 -17.08
N GLN A 278 5.67 2.65 -16.30
CA GLN A 278 5.73 3.84 -15.45
C GLN A 278 5.49 5.14 -16.24
N LEU A 279 5.98 5.21 -17.49
CA LEU A 279 5.82 6.36 -18.36
C LEU A 279 4.35 6.72 -18.64
N THR A 280 3.44 5.75 -18.56
CA THR A 280 2.01 5.99 -18.71
C THR A 280 1.46 6.90 -17.60
N ASP A 281 1.82 6.65 -16.35
CA ASP A 281 1.39 7.50 -15.22
C ASP A 281 2.02 8.89 -15.30
N GLN A 282 3.29 8.98 -15.69
CA GLN A 282 3.95 10.27 -15.92
C GLN A 282 3.25 11.09 -17.01
N LYS A 283 2.89 10.45 -18.12
CA LYS A 283 2.14 11.10 -19.22
C LYS A 283 0.77 11.58 -18.75
N ILE A 284 0.02 10.76 -18.01
CA ILE A 284 -1.31 11.14 -17.51
C ILE A 284 -1.22 12.37 -16.60
N ILE A 285 -0.26 12.39 -15.68
CA ILE A 285 -0.06 13.52 -14.76
C ILE A 285 0.34 14.79 -15.51
N HIS A 286 1.26 14.69 -16.46
CA HIS A 286 1.70 15.83 -17.27
C HIS A 286 0.57 16.42 -18.12
N GLU A 287 -0.25 15.58 -18.75
CA GLU A 287 -1.41 16.01 -19.54
C GLU A 287 -2.46 16.70 -18.64
N PHE A 288 -2.76 16.15 -17.46
CA PHE A 288 -3.67 16.83 -16.54
C PHE A 288 -3.13 18.17 -16.08
N GLN A 289 -1.82 18.26 -15.76
CA GLN A 289 -1.23 19.56 -15.45
C GLN A 289 -1.50 20.57 -16.59
N SER A 290 -1.23 20.20 -17.82
CA SER A 290 -1.46 21.07 -18.98
C SER A 290 -2.93 21.46 -19.14
N MET A 291 -3.84 20.49 -19.04
CA MET A 291 -5.28 20.74 -19.12
C MET A 291 -5.81 21.63 -17.98
N ILE A 292 -5.28 21.48 -16.75
CA ILE A 292 -5.66 22.33 -15.60
C ILE A 292 -5.20 23.77 -15.84
N LEU A 293 -3.97 23.96 -16.31
CA LEU A 293 -3.41 25.28 -16.61
C LEU A 293 -4.19 26.02 -17.72
N GLU A 294 -4.70 25.27 -18.69
CA GLU A 294 -5.56 25.78 -19.77
C GLU A 294 -7.05 25.88 -19.38
N GLU A 295 -7.40 25.54 -18.15
CA GLU A 295 -8.79 25.45 -17.66
C GLU A 295 -9.68 24.50 -18.48
N GLY A 296 -9.07 23.51 -19.15
CA GLY A 296 -9.72 22.58 -20.07
C GLY A 296 -10.27 21.29 -19.39
N VAL A 297 -10.08 21.11 -18.08
CA VAL A 297 -10.52 19.94 -17.34
C VAL A 297 -11.12 20.30 -15.99
N SER A 298 -12.17 19.58 -15.56
CA SER A 298 -12.74 19.70 -14.22
C SER A 298 -12.01 18.84 -13.20
N SER A 299 -12.01 19.24 -11.94
CA SER A 299 -11.49 18.45 -10.82
C SER A 299 -12.15 17.07 -10.71
N GLU A 300 -13.44 16.98 -11.00
CA GLU A 300 -14.21 15.74 -11.05
C GLU A 300 -13.65 14.74 -12.08
N ARG A 301 -13.29 15.21 -13.29
CA ARG A 301 -12.67 14.35 -14.33
C ARG A 301 -11.31 13.83 -13.87
N VAL A 302 -10.49 14.67 -13.23
CA VAL A 302 -9.20 14.27 -12.66
C VAL A 302 -9.40 13.19 -11.60
N PHE A 303 -10.35 13.40 -10.69
CA PHE A 303 -10.70 12.43 -9.64
C PHE A 303 -11.11 11.07 -10.21
N GLN A 304 -12.01 11.06 -11.22
CA GLN A 304 -12.45 9.81 -11.86
C GLN A 304 -11.31 9.02 -12.51
N VAL A 305 -10.34 9.70 -13.11
CA VAL A 305 -9.16 9.03 -13.66
C VAL A 305 -8.26 8.49 -12.55
N ILE A 306 -8.06 9.22 -11.46
CA ILE A 306 -7.33 8.74 -10.29
C ILE A 306 -7.97 7.44 -9.76
N LYS A 307 -9.30 7.42 -9.63
CA LYS A 307 -10.04 6.21 -9.21
C LYS A 307 -9.77 5.00 -10.11
N LYS A 308 -9.69 5.19 -11.42
CA LYS A 308 -9.31 4.10 -12.36
C LYS A 308 -7.87 3.64 -12.17
N ARG A 309 -6.97 4.55 -11.80
CA ARG A 309 -5.55 4.26 -11.60
C ARG A 309 -5.23 3.62 -10.23
N GLU A 310 -6.07 3.81 -9.21
CA GLU A 310 -5.82 3.35 -7.83
C GLU A 310 -5.45 1.87 -7.70
N ASN A 311 -5.96 1.02 -8.60
CA ASN A 311 -5.69 -0.41 -8.58
C ASN A 311 -4.57 -0.85 -9.54
N LYS A 312 -3.88 0.09 -10.20
CA LYS A 312 -2.80 -0.21 -11.15
C LYS A 312 -1.46 -0.33 -10.43
N PHE A 313 -0.55 -1.11 -11.01
CA PHE A 313 0.74 -1.47 -10.40
C PHE A 313 1.55 -0.24 -9.95
N TRP A 314 1.63 0.79 -10.78
CA TRP A 314 2.47 1.99 -10.55
C TRP A 314 1.81 3.05 -9.66
N TYR A 315 0.50 2.98 -9.44
CA TYR A 315 -0.22 4.00 -8.68
C TYR A 315 0.38 4.31 -7.29
N PRO A 316 0.82 3.34 -6.47
CA PRO A 316 1.39 3.65 -5.16
C PRO A 316 2.59 4.59 -5.20
N GLU A 317 3.42 4.49 -6.24
CA GLU A 317 4.58 5.37 -6.45
C GLU A 317 4.16 6.77 -6.87
N PHE A 318 3.13 6.88 -7.73
CA PHE A 318 2.62 8.15 -8.25
C PHE A 318 1.48 8.75 -7.43
N LYS A 319 1.01 8.08 -6.38
CA LYS A 319 -0.12 8.53 -5.57
C LYS A 319 0.02 9.99 -5.10
N PRO A 320 1.15 10.44 -4.55
CA PRO A 320 1.28 11.83 -4.14
C PRO A 320 1.14 12.82 -5.31
N LEU A 321 1.70 12.49 -6.48
CA LEU A 321 1.56 13.33 -7.68
C LEU A 321 0.12 13.40 -8.17
N TYR A 322 -0.60 12.27 -8.22
CA TYR A 322 -2.01 12.23 -8.56
C TYR A 322 -2.86 13.05 -7.60
N GLN A 323 -2.63 12.89 -6.29
CA GLN A 323 -3.35 13.64 -5.27
C GLN A 323 -3.06 15.14 -5.37
N ALA A 324 -1.80 15.54 -5.55
CA ALA A 324 -1.44 16.93 -5.77
C ALA A 324 -2.14 17.50 -7.03
N THR A 325 -2.15 16.75 -8.13
CA THR A 325 -2.82 17.18 -9.36
C THR A 325 -4.31 17.43 -9.13
N TRP A 326 -4.98 16.52 -8.44
CA TRP A 326 -6.40 16.68 -8.11
C TRP A 326 -6.66 17.86 -7.18
N TYR A 327 -5.94 17.97 -6.05
CA TYR A 327 -6.13 19.08 -5.12
C TYR A 327 -5.79 20.45 -5.75
N GLY A 328 -4.84 20.49 -6.69
CA GLY A 328 -4.56 21.69 -7.47
C GLY A 328 -5.75 22.09 -8.35
N ALA A 329 -6.36 21.13 -9.06
CA ALA A 329 -7.56 21.36 -9.84
C ALA A 329 -8.75 21.76 -8.97
N GLU A 330 -8.93 21.09 -7.82
CA GLU A 330 -10.00 21.36 -6.86
C GLU A 330 -9.89 22.76 -6.29
N LEU A 331 -8.69 23.17 -5.83
CA LEU A 331 -8.46 24.51 -5.33
C LEU A 331 -8.82 25.60 -6.34
N ILE A 332 -8.36 25.46 -7.59
CA ILE A 332 -8.66 26.41 -8.66
C ILE A 332 -10.18 26.49 -8.90
N SER A 333 -10.85 25.34 -8.91
CA SER A 333 -12.31 25.24 -9.06
C SER A 333 -13.05 25.92 -7.91
N LEU A 334 -12.66 25.64 -6.65
CA LEU A 334 -13.27 26.22 -5.45
C LEU A 334 -13.11 27.74 -5.40
N VAL A 335 -11.91 28.26 -5.67
CA VAL A 335 -11.68 29.72 -5.72
C VAL A 335 -12.52 30.38 -6.81
N LYS A 336 -12.65 29.77 -7.96
CA LYS A 336 -13.52 30.25 -9.05
C LYS A 336 -15.01 30.23 -8.67
N LYS A 337 -15.46 29.15 -7.99
CA LYS A 337 -16.86 28.99 -7.53
C LYS A 337 -17.24 29.99 -6.46
N HIS A 338 -16.36 30.24 -5.51
CA HIS A 338 -16.67 31.09 -4.36
C HIS A 338 -16.49 32.58 -4.62
N GLY A 339 -15.70 32.96 -5.62
CA GLY A 339 -15.59 34.30 -6.17
C GLY A 339 -15.31 35.40 -5.16
N LYS A 340 -15.60 36.62 -5.54
CA LYS A 340 -15.46 37.81 -4.70
C LYS A 340 -16.69 37.97 -3.81
N LYS A 341 -16.68 37.40 -2.59
CA LYS A 341 -17.78 37.53 -1.64
C LYS A 341 -17.51 38.69 -0.68
N THR A 342 -18.55 39.46 -0.36
CA THR A 342 -18.57 40.46 0.71
C THR A 342 -19.53 39.98 1.78
N TYR A 343 -19.26 40.35 3.03
CA TYR A 343 -20.05 39.93 4.18
C TYR A 343 -20.73 41.14 4.80
N SER A 344 -21.99 40.98 5.23
CA SER A 344 -22.78 42.03 5.88
C SER A 344 -22.63 42.02 7.41
N SER A 345 -22.10 40.91 7.96
CA SER A 345 -21.90 40.78 9.42
C SER A 345 -20.77 39.79 9.74
N PHE A 346 -20.30 39.85 10.98
CA PHE A 346 -19.31 38.96 11.53
C PHE A 346 -19.81 37.51 11.52
N GLU A 347 -21.04 37.25 11.95
CA GLU A 347 -21.64 35.92 11.99
C GLU A 347 -21.82 35.32 10.59
N GLU A 348 -22.15 36.11 9.60
CA GLU A 348 -22.27 35.63 8.21
C GLU A 348 -20.92 35.15 7.68
N GLY A 349 -19.85 35.91 7.94
CA GLY A 349 -18.51 35.51 7.52
C GLY A 349 -18.04 34.20 8.17
N ILE A 350 -18.24 34.08 9.50
CA ILE A 350 -17.94 32.85 10.23
C ILE A 350 -18.74 31.69 9.65
N LYS A 351 -20.05 31.85 9.47
CA LYS A 351 -20.94 30.81 8.95
C LYS A 351 -20.51 30.34 7.54
N HIS A 352 -20.24 31.27 6.64
CA HIS A 352 -19.78 30.89 5.29
C HIS A 352 -18.44 30.15 5.33
N TYR A 353 -17.51 30.58 6.21
CA TYR A 353 -16.22 29.91 6.35
C TYR A 353 -16.41 28.47 6.83
N THR A 354 -17.20 28.28 7.89
CA THR A 354 -17.43 26.95 8.48
C THR A 354 -18.31 26.03 7.62
N ASP A 355 -19.18 26.58 6.77
CA ASP A 355 -20.07 25.77 5.91
C ASP A 355 -19.37 25.31 4.61
N GLN A 356 -18.47 26.12 4.04
CA GLN A 356 -17.95 25.83 2.68
C GLN A 356 -16.51 26.31 2.44
N LEU A 357 -16.12 27.47 2.98
CA LEU A 357 -14.91 28.15 2.48
C LEU A 357 -13.62 27.56 3.07
N PHE A 358 -13.70 26.84 4.18
CA PHE A 358 -12.58 26.08 4.74
C PHE A 358 -12.01 25.07 3.73
N GLU A 359 -12.85 24.57 2.80
CA GLU A 359 -12.45 23.62 1.74
C GLU A 359 -11.30 24.14 0.88
N VAL A 360 -11.24 25.48 0.66
CA VAL A 360 -10.14 26.10 -0.09
C VAL A 360 -8.80 25.96 0.64
N ASP A 361 -8.81 26.25 1.95
CA ASP A 361 -7.63 26.13 2.80
C ASP A 361 -7.19 24.67 2.93
N GLN A 362 -8.15 23.75 3.01
CA GLN A 362 -7.91 22.30 3.05
C GLN A 362 -7.31 21.80 1.72
N ALA A 363 -7.87 22.19 0.58
CA ALA A 363 -7.34 21.83 -0.73
C ALA A 363 -5.90 22.34 -0.93
N TYR A 364 -5.61 23.57 -0.48
CA TYR A 364 -4.26 24.10 -0.51
C TYR A 364 -3.29 23.30 0.37
N ARG A 365 -3.67 23.01 1.62
CA ARG A 365 -2.85 22.20 2.52
C ARG A 365 -2.56 20.82 1.92
N LYS A 366 -3.58 20.14 1.40
CA LYS A 366 -3.44 18.81 0.78
C LYS A 366 -2.59 18.86 -0.50
N PHE A 367 -2.72 19.91 -1.30
CA PHE A 367 -1.88 20.12 -2.48
C PHE A 367 -0.40 20.23 -2.08
N ILE A 368 -0.05 21.15 -1.18
CA ILE A 368 1.33 21.38 -0.76
C ILE A 368 1.93 20.14 -0.11
N TRP A 369 1.18 19.46 0.76
CA TRP A 369 1.64 18.23 1.39
C TRP A 369 1.98 17.16 0.36
N ASN A 370 1.05 16.84 -0.56
CA ASN A 370 1.27 15.82 -1.58
C ASN A 370 2.37 16.21 -2.58
N TYR A 371 2.45 17.49 -2.96
CA TYR A 371 3.52 18.02 -3.79
C TYR A 371 4.90 17.76 -3.18
N ARG A 372 5.06 18.01 -1.90
CA ARG A 372 6.31 17.77 -1.16
C ARG A 372 6.59 16.27 -0.97
N GLU A 373 5.58 15.50 -0.59
CA GLU A 373 5.68 14.06 -0.39
C GLU A 373 6.10 13.31 -1.66
N SER A 374 5.73 13.83 -2.83
CA SER A 374 6.10 13.22 -4.12
C SER A 374 7.61 13.15 -4.36
N LYS A 375 8.40 14.03 -3.74
CA LYS A 375 9.86 14.19 -3.95
C LYS A 375 10.26 14.38 -5.42
N GLN A 376 9.28 14.61 -6.31
CA GLN A 376 9.41 14.78 -7.76
C GLN A 376 8.84 16.14 -8.20
N ASN A 377 9.15 17.19 -7.45
CA ASN A 377 8.57 18.53 -7.57
C ASN A 377 8.64 19.14 -8.98
N ARG A 378 9.60 18.72 -9.80
CA ARG A 378 9.75 19.23 -11.18
C ARG A 378 8.57 18.87 -12.10
N ILE A 379 7.90 17.75 -11.83
CA ILE A 379 6.79 17.26 -12.66
C ILE A 379 5.59 18.22 -12.58
N LEU A 380 5.35 18.80 -11.40
CA LEU A 380 4.21 19.70 -11.16
C LEU A 380 4.61 21.16 -10.91
N SER A 381 5.80 21.61 -11.37
CA SER A 381 6.31 22.97 -11.11
C SER A 381 5.35 24.06 -11.57
N ASP A 382 4.81 23.95 -12.79
CA ASP A 382 3.94 24.98 -13.36
C ASP A 382 2.57 25.01 -12.65
N LEU A 383 2.06 23.82 -12.28
CA LEU A 383 0.84 23.73 -11.47
C LEU A 383 1.07 24.31 -10.06
N TYR A 384 2.22 24.09 -9.46
CA TYR A 384 2.59 24.66 -8.18
C TYR A 384 2.58 26.19 -8.22
N GLU A 385 3.23 26.78 -9.21
CA GLU A 385 3.23 28.27 -9.39
C GLU A 385 1.81 28.81 -9.58
N ARG A 386 0.97 28.12 -10.36
CA ARG A 386 -0.42 28.52 -10.56
C ARG A 386 -1.24 28.43 -9.25
N VAL A 387 -1.09 27.33 -8.51
CA VAL A 387 -1.78 27.12 -7.23
C VAL A 387 -1.36 28.17 -6.20
N GLU A 388 -0.06 28.44 -6.05
CA GLU A 388 0.45 29.47 -5.15
C GLU A 388 -0.14 30.85 -5.48
N LYS A 389 -0.18 31.22 -6.76
CA LYS A 389 -0.76 32.48 -7.19
C LYS A 389 -2.25 32.57 -6.91
N VAL A 390 -3.01 31.51 -7.22
CA VAL A 390 -4.46 31.47 -6.99
C VAL A 390 -4.77 31.51 -5.50
N TYR A 391 -4.06 30.71 -4.70
CA TYR A 391 -4.31 30.68 -3.25
C TYR A 391 -3.92 32.00 -2.58
N SER A 392 -2.71 32.50 -2.82
CA SER A 392 -2.21 33.67 -2.09
C SER A 392 -2.90 34.97 -2.51
N ASN A 393 -3.11 35.19 -3.80
CA ASN A 393 -3.65 36.44 -4.32
C ASN A 393 -5.17 36.41 -4.49
N ASP A 394 -5.67 35.46 -5.26
CA ASP A 394 -7.08 35.42 -5.64
C ASP A 394 -7.98 34.93 -4.50
N TRP A 395 -7.42 34.14 -3.56
CA TRP A 395 -8.13 33.67 -2.38
C TRP A 395 -7.68 34.39 -1.11
N LEU A 396 -6.54 34.10 -0.55
CA LEU A 396 -6.17 34.50 0.81
C LEU A 396 -6.15 36.03 0.99
N LEU A 397 -5.52 36.75 0.06
CA LEU A 397 -5.46 38.23 0.12
C LEU A 397 -6.82 38.89 -0.16
N GLU A 398 -7.45 38.54 -1.27
CA GLU A 398 -8.71 39.19 -1.69
C GLU A 398 -9.84 38.87 -0.70
N TYR A 399 -9.94 37.65 -0.26
CA TYR A 399 -10.92 37.19 0.70
C TYR A 399 -10.75 37.91 2.05
N ASN A 400 -9.54 37.97 2.58
CA ASN A 400 -9.27 38.63 3.87
C ASN A 400 -9.34 40.16 3.77
N ASN A 401 -9.13 40.76 2.60
CA ASN A 401 -9.41 42.16 2.39
C ASN A 401 -10.92 42.50 2.48
N ASN A 402 -11.77 41.60 2.00
CA ASN A 402 -13.22 41.74 2.15
C ASN A 402 -13.68 41.47 3.60
N TRP A 403 -13.09 40.46 4.24
CA TRP A 403 -13.31 40.18 5.68
C TRP A 403 -12.87 41.35 6.58
N GLN A 404 -11.76 41.99 6.25
CA GLN A 404 -11.23 43.11 7.01
C GLN A 404 -12.23 44.31 7.15
N LYS A 405 -13.10 44.49 6.16
CA LYS A 405 -14.15 45.54 6.23
C LYS A 405 -15.10 45.28 7.40
N VAL A 406 -15.46 44.01 7.61
CA VAL A 406 -16.29 43.58 8.75
C VAL A 406 -15.56 43.81 10.08
N ILE A 407 -14.26 43.51 10.11
CA ILE A 407 -13.43 43.74 11.30
C ILE A 407 -13.26 45.22 11.59
N ASP A 408 -13.13 46.06 10.56
CA ASP A 408 -12.99 47.51 10.74
C ASP A 408 -14.26 48.11 11.35
N ASP A 409 -15.45 47.62 11.02
CA ASP A 409 -16.73 48.06 11.54
C ASP A 409 -17.06 47.53 12.94
N LEU A 410 -16.34 46.48 13.40
CA LEU A 410 -16.58 45.81 14.68
C LEU A 410 -16.17 46.75 15.85
N GLN A 411 -17.12 47.00 16.76
CA GLN A 411 -16.88 47.84 17.93
C GLN A 411 -16.22 47.04 19.04
N ASP A 412 -16.80 45.87 19.39
CA ASP A 412 -16.32 45.00 20.45
C ASP A 412 -16.11 43.58 19.90
N TRP A 413 -15.08 42.89 20.37
CA TRP A 413 -14.88 41.48 20.04
C TRP A 413 -16.00 40.63 20.69
N PRO A 414 -16.56 39.60 20.03
CA PRO A 414 -17.75 38.87 20.50
C PRO A 414 -17.48 37.91 21.66
N THR A 415 -16.78 38.35 22.70
CA THR A 415 -16.31 37.55 23.85
C THR A 415 -17.42 36.93 24.68
N ARG A 416 -18.63 37.52 24.64
CA ARG A 416 -19.82 37.06 25.39
C ARG A 416 -20.70 36.09 24.62
N LYS A 417 -20.40 35.80 23.36
CA LYS A 417 -21.16 34.85 22.55
C LYS A 417 -20.79 33.40 22.90
N LYS A 418 -21.74 32.49 22.74
CA LYS A 418 -21.55 31.07 23.09
C LYS A 418 -20.40 30.40 22.32
N TYR A 419 -20.13 30.86 21.11
CA TYR A 419 -19.04 30.41 20.28
C TYR A 419 -17.69 31.06 20.62
N SER A 420 -17.61 31.95 21.58
CA SER A 420 -16.35 32.56 22.03
C SER A 420 -15.52 31.59 22.86
N GLN A 421 -14.21 31.56 22.64
CA GLN A 421 -13.28 30.81 23.49
C GLN A 421 -13.37 31.16 24.97
N GLN A 422 -13.61 32.48 25.33
CA GLN A 422 -13.77 32.88 26.71
C GLN A 422 -15.02 32.29 27.38
N GLN A 423 -15.96 31.78 26.59
CA GLN A 423 -17.17 31.07 27.07
C GLN A 423 -17.05 29.56 27.02
N PHE A 424 -15.93 29.04 26.52
CA PHE A 424 -15.74 27.59 26.28
C PHE A 424 -16.03 26.75 27.52
N PHE A 425 -15.43 27.09 28.65
CA PHE A 425 -15.61 26.29 29.86
C PHE A 425 -17.10 26.32 30.33
N ALA A 426 -17.70 27.47 30.42
CA ALA A 426 -19.08 27.64 30.90
C ALA A 426 -20.10 27.00 29.93
N THR A 427 -19.84 27.03 28.62
CA THR A 427 -20.79 26.58 27.60
C THR A 427 -20.64 25.09 27.26
N HIS A 428 -19.42 24.59 27.24
CA HIS A 428 -19.15 23.23 26.70
C HIS A 428 -18.60 22.25 27.74
N VAL A 429 -17.86 22.70 28.73
CA VAL A 429 -17.26 21.85 29.77
C VAL A 429 -18.19 21.68 30.97
N GLN A 430 -18.61 22.75 31.60
CA GLN A 430 -19.40 22.71 32.82
C GLN A 430 -20.71 21.92 32.69
N PRO A 431 -21.52 22.06 31.60
CA PRO A 431 -22.76 21.29 31.48
C PRO A 431 -22.56 19.77 31.41
N VAL A 432 -21.39 19.27 31.01
CA VAL A 432 -21.07 17.84 31.00
C VAL A 432 -20.73 17.37 32.42
N LEU A 433 -19.93 18.15 33.13
CA LEU A 433 -19.53 17.86 34.50
C LEU A 433 -20.72 17.91 35.49
N ASP A 434 -21.66 18.85 35.29
CA ASP A 434 -22.89 18.97 36.09
C ASP A 434 -23.76 17.70 35.99
N LYS A 435 -23.68 17.01 34.86
CA LYS A 435 -24.31 15.69 34.68
C LYS A 435 -23.52 14.55 35.31
N LYS A 436 -22.47 14.85 36.09
CA LYS A 436 -21.55 13.87 36.70
C LYS A 436 -20.87 12.95 35.69
N GLN A 437 -20.63 13.44 34.48
CA GLN A 437 -19.93 12.75 33.44
C GLN A 437 -18.47 13.21 33.41
N ARG A 438 -17.53 12.25 33.33
CA ARG A 438 -16.12 12.58 33.12
C ARG A 438 -15.91 13.15 31.74
N LEU A 439 -15.04 14.16 31.65
CA LEU A 439 -14.73 14.83 30.41
C LEU A 439 -13.21 14.94 30.21
N PHE A 440 -12.79 14.68 28.98
CA PHE A 440 -11.44 14.96 28.49
C PHE A 440 -11.52 16.15 27.54
N VAL A 441 -10.61 17.10 27.71
CA VAL A 441 -10.46 18.25 26.81
C VAL A 441 -9.07 18.15 26.21
N ILE A 442 -8.98 17.91 24.91
CA ILE A 442 -7.72 17.87 24.17
C ILE A 442 -7.57 19.22 23.46
N ILE A 443 -6.44 19.86 23.67
CA ILE A 443 -6.12 21.13 23.04
C ILE A 443 -4.88 20.92 22.17
N SER A 444 -5.09 21.03 20.85
CA SER A 444 -4.04 20.99 19.84
C SER A 444 -3.65 22.41 19.47
N ASP A 445 -2.39 22.76 19.74
CA ASP A 445 -1.85 24.09 19.51
C ASP A 445 -1.84 24.44 18.02
N ALA A 446 -2.46 25.54 17.64
CA ALA A 446 -2.59 26.07 16.28
C ALA A 446 -3.41 25.21 15.28
N MET A 447 -4.31 24.34 15.73
CA MET A 447 -5.12 23.55 14.80
C MET A 447 -6.23 24.41 14.16
N ARG A 448 -6.14 24.64 12.83
CA ARG A 448 -7.15 25.36 12.05
C ARG A 448 -8.48 24.58 11.97
N TYR A 449 -9.57 25.31 11.66
CA TYR A 449 -10.89 24.71 11.48
C TYR A 449 -10.91 23.59 10.42
N GLU A 450 -10.26 23.80 9.27
CA GLU A 450 -10.21 22.79 8.19
C GLU A 450 -9.46 21.51 8.58
N CYS A 451 -8.45 21.61 9.48
CA CYS A 451 -7.78 20.43 10.05
C CYS A 451 -8.72 19.68 11.00
N GLY A 452 -9.52 20.42 11.77
CA GLY A 452 -10.54 19.84 12.65
C GLY A 452 -11.66 19.17 11.89
N GLU A 453 -12.02 19.70 10.72
CA GLU A 453 -13.02 19.09 9.86
C GLU A 453 -12.53 17.71 9.34
N GLU A 454 -11.31 17.62 8.79
CA GLU A 454 -10.72 16.34 8.39
C GLU A 454 -10.63 15.36 9.57
N LEU A 455 -10.25 15.84 10.75
CA LEU A 455 -10.20 15.00 11.95
C LEU A 455 -11.59 14.47 12.33
N ASN A 456 -12.62 15.31 12.20
CA ASN A 456 -14.01 14.90 12.44
C ASN A 456 -14.50 13.83 11.45
N GLU A 457 -14.21 13.99 10.14
CA GLU A 457 -14.52 12.97 9.13
C GLU A 457 -13.81 11.63 9.43
N ARG A 458 -12.55 11.69 9.85
CA ARG A 458 -11.81 10.47 10.24
C ARG A 458 -12.42 9.81 11.47
N PHE A 459 -12.92 10.57 12.46
CA PHE A 459 -13.64 9.97 13.59
C PHE A 459 -14.98 9.37 13.20
N GLN A 460 -15.69 9.94 12.25
CA GLN A 460 -16.94 9.36 11.72
C GLN A 460 -16.69 8.03 11.02
N SER A 461 -15.52 7.88 10.38
CA SER A 461 -15.11 6.60 9.77
C SER A 461 -14.58 5.56 10.76
N GLU A 462 -14.24 5.94 12.00
CA GLU A 462 -13.77 5.04 13.05
C GLU A 462 -14.95 4.29 13.72
N ASN A 463 -14.88 2.94 13.75
CA ASN A 463 -15.93 2.13 14.35
C ASN A 463 -16.04 2.38 15.86
N ARG A 464 -17.26 2.45 16.35
CA ARG A 464 -17.65 2.72 17.74
C ARG A 464 -17.37 4.13 18.23
N TYR A 465 -17.18 5.09 17.32
CA TYR A 465 -17.12 6.50 17.66
C TYR A 465 -18.24 7.26 16.95
N THR A 466 -18.71 8.31 17.57
CA THR A 466 -19.54 9.33 16.94
C THR A 466 -18.90 10.67 17.22
N SER A 467 -18.82 11.52 16.22
CA SER A 467 -18.30 12.86 16.35
C SER A 467 -19.24 13.90 15.75
N SER A 468 -19.09 15.12 16.19
CA SER A 468 -19.73 16.29 15.59
C SER A 468 -18.79 17.47 15.69
N LEU A 469 -18.75 18.26 14.62
CA LEU A 469 -17.94 19.46 14.54
C LEU A 469 -18.81 20.70 14.74
N ASP A 470 -18.33 21.64 15.55
CA ASP A 470 -18.75 23.01 15.70
C ASP A 470 -17.50 23.89 15.68
N HIS A 471 -17.61 25.17 15.96
CA HIS A 471 -16.49 26.10 15.96
C HIS A 471 -16.44 26.93 17.23
N LEU A 472 -15.25 27.41 17.53
CA LEU A 472 -15.04 28.52 18.47
C LEU A 472 -14.41 29.70 17.72
N VAL A 473 -14.66 30.91 18.24
CA VAL A 473 -13.98 32.14 17.82
C VAL A 473 -12.92 32.47 18.88
N ALA A 474 -11.66 32.46 18.41
CA ALA A 474 -10.51 32.70 19.25
C ALA A 474 -10.51 34.12 19.87
N SER A 475 -9.91 34.26 21.04
CA SER A 475 -9.57 35.53 21.63
C SER A 475 -8.47 36.23 20.82
N VAL A 476 -8.56 37.56 20.71
CA VAL A 476 -7.64 38.39 19.93
C VAL A 476 -6.74 39.21 20.88
N PRO A 477 -5.44 39.32 20.60
CA PRO A 477 -4.71 38.70 19.46
C PRO A 477 -4.61 37.16 19.58
N THR A 478 -4.63 36.47 18.43
CA THR A 478 -4.67 35.01 18.34
C THR A 478 -3.28 34.42 18.58
N TYR A 479 -2.84 34.41 19.84
CA TYR A 479 -1.55 33.81 20.25
C TYR A 479 -1.73 32.83 21.39
N THR A 480 -0.80 31.90 21.51
CA THR A 480 -0.87 30.72 22.39
C THR A 480 -1.21 31.07 23.85
N GLN A 481 -0.58 32.12 24.44
CA GLN A 481 -0.81 32.45 25.86
C GLN A 481 -2.25 32.88 26.12
N LEU A 482 -2.85 33.72 25.27
CA LEU A 482 -4.21 34.20 25.40
C LEU A 482 -5.23 33.12 25.03
N GLY A 483 -5.02 32.38 23.93
CA GLY A 483 -5.92 31.33 23.51
C GLY A 483 -6.01 30.21 24.56
N MET A 484 -4.86 29.76 25.08
CA MET A 484 -4.81 28.74 26.12
C MET A 484 -5.47 29.20 27.42
N ALA A 485 -5.30 30.47 27.81
CA ALA A 485 -5.94 31.04 28.99
C ALA A 485 -7.46 31.17 28.81
N SER A 486 -7.93 31.49 27.61
CA SER A 486 -9.33 31.65 27.27
C SER A 486 -10.13 30.35 27.33
N LEU A 487 -9.48 29.21 27.19
CA LEU A 487 -10.08 27.89 27.29
C LEU A 487 -10.20 27.35 28.72
N LEU A 488 -9.65 28.06 29.71
CA LEU A 488 -9.70 27.72 31.14
C LEU A 488 -10.97 28.25 31.81
N PRO A 489 -11.33 27.75 33.02
CA PRO A 489 -12.44 28.30 33.79
C PRO A 489 -12.13 29.75 34.27
N ILE A 490 -12.83 30.72 33.72
CA ILE A 490 -12.74 32.16 34.04
C ILE A 490 -13.92 32.52 34.92
N ASN A 491 -13.68 32.87 36.20
CA ASN A 491 -14.71 33.26 37.13
C ASN A 491 -14.84 34.78 37.28
N LYS A 492 -13.73 35.51 37.08
CA LYS A 492 -13.70 36.97 37.22
C LYS A 492 -13.22 37.68 35.96
N SER A 493 -11.98 37.42 35.55
CA SER A 493 -11.38 38.18 34.45
C SER A 493 -10.15 37.47 33.83
N LEU A 494 -9.81 37.86 32.59
CA LEU A 494 -8.52 37.67 31.97
C LEU A 494 -7.71 38.97 32.04
N LEU A 495 -6.42 38.84 32.33
CA LEU A 495 -5.49 39.95 32.42
C LEU A 495 -4.22 39.62 31.65
N VAL A 496 -3.75 40.51 30.78
CA VAL A 496 -2.42 40.47 30.21
C VAL A 496 -1.50 41.29 31.07
N ASN A 497 -0.42 40.73 31.56
CA ASN A 497 0.52 41.40 32.45
C ASN A 497 1.29 42.52 31.72
N PRO A 498 1.41 43.72 32.32
CA PRO A 498 2.24 44.78 31.78
C PRO A 498 3.70 44.32 31.51
N ASN A 499 4.30 44.81 30.42
CA ASN A 499 5.66 44.50 29.99
C ASN A 499 5.91 42.99 29.69
N SER A 500 4.85 42.27 29.39
CA SER A 500 4.90 40.82 29.10
C SER A 500 3.77 40.44 28.18
N ASP A 501 3.80 39.24 27.65
CA ASP A 501 2.69 38.57 26.94
C ASP A 501 2.00 37.51 27.84
N THR A 502 2.39 37.45 29.11
CA THR A 502 1.85 36.49 30.08
C THR A 502 0.41 36.83 30.45
N VAL A 503 -0.47 35.83 30.39
CA VAL A 503 -1.88 35.99 30.73
C VAL A 503 -2.19 35.37 32.10
N CYS A 504 -2.98 36.09 32.89
CA CYS A 504 -3.53 35.61 34.16
C CYS A 504 -5.04 35.38 34.04
N VAL A 505 -5.50 34.29 34.64
CA VAL A 505 -6.91 33.96 34.84
C VAL A 505 -7.20 34.16 36.33
N ASP A 506 -8.08 35.10 36.66
CA ASP A 506 -8.45 35.39 38.05
C ASP A 506 -7.21 35.55 38.97
N ASP A 507 -6.26 36.42 38.56
CA ASP A 507 -4.98 36.71 39.23
C ASP A 507 -3.95 35.55 39.26
N MET A 508 -4.23 34.39 38.65
CA MET A 508 -3.31 33.25 38.54
C MET A 508 -2.66 33.21 37.17
N VAL A 509 -1.35 33.04 37.12
CA VAL A 509 -0.58 32.94 35.88
C VAL A 509 -0.92 31.62 35.14
N SER A 510 -1.32 31.72 33.86
CA SER A 510 -1.71 30.58 33.02
C SER A 510 -0.56 29.96 32.22
N SER A 511 0.66 30.48 32.39
CA SER A 511 1.82 29.99 31.64
C SER A 511 2.24 28.58 32.05
N GLY A 512 2.51 27.76 31.04
CA GLY A 512 2.95 26.39 31.22
C GLY A 512 1.89 25.45 31.80
N LEU A 513 2.21 24.16 31.83
CA LEU A 513 1.30 23.12 32.31
C LEU A 513 0.91 23.29 33.78
N GLY A 514 1.85 23.63 34.63
CA GLY A 514 1.61 23.81 36.07
C GLY A 514 0.69 24.96 36.41
N GLY A 515 0.81 26.12 35.72
CA GLY A 515 -0.09 27.27 35.87
C GLY A 515 -1.51 26.92 35.48
N ARG A 516 -1.68 26.28 34.32
CA ARG A 516 -2.99 25.84 33.79
C ARG A 516 -3.65 24.79 34.70
N MET A 517 -2.88 23.84 35.20
CA MET A 517 -3.35 22.81 36.14
C MET A 517 -3.88 23.48 37.44
N LYS A 518 -3.12 24.41 38.02
CA LYS A 518 -3.53 25.13 39.24
C LYS A 518 -4.84 25.92 39.04
N ILE A 519 -5.03 26.54 37.88
CA ILE A 519 -6.27 27.28 37.53
C ILE A 519 -7.44 26.31 37.43
N LEU A 520 -7.24 25.16 36.78
CA LEU A 520 -8.26 24.10 36.66
C LEU A 520 -8.66 23.58 38.05
N GLU A 521 -7.70 23.27 38.91
CA GLU A 521 -7.94 22.78 40.28
C GLU A 521 -8.71 23.81 41.13
N THR A 522 -8.36 25.11 40.97
CA THR A 522 -8.93 26.18 41.80
C THR A 522 -10.30 26.65 41.31
N ASN A 523 -10.44 26.85 40.01
CA ASN A 523 -11.58 27.56 39.40
C ASN A 523 -12.69 26.63 38.86
N SER A 524 -12.38 25.36 38.55
CA SER A 524 -13.38 24.47 37.91
C SER A 524 -14.50 24.04 38.84
N GLY A 525 -14.23 23.92 40.14
CA GLY A 525 -15.17 23.35 41.12
C GLY A 525 -15.22 21.81 41.10
N TYR A 526 -14.36 21.15 40.32
CA TYR A 526 -14.31 19.69 40.14
C TYR A 526 -12.90 19.16 40.39
N ARG A 527 -12.73 17.84 40.49
CA ARG A 527 -11.41 17.21 40.52
C ARG A 527 -10.82 17.30 39.11
N ALA A 528 -10.04 18.33 38.84
CA ALA A 528 -9.47 18.61 37.54
C ALA A 528 -7.95 18.50 37.54
N THR A 529 -7.38 18.21 36.38
CA THR A 529 -5.94 18.20 36.17
C THR A 529 -5.58 18.53 34.71
N ALA A 530 -4.29 18.72 34.46
CA ALA A 530 -3.73 18.91 33.12
C ALA A 530 -2.51 18.02 32.91
N VAL A 531 -2.31 17.52 31.69
CA VAL A 531 -1.21 16.65 31.32
C VAL A 531 -0.77 16.92 29.88
N GLN A 532 0.51 16.70 29.57
CA GLN A 532 0.98 16.67 28.19
C GLN A 532 0.56 15.36 27.52
N ALA A 533 0.25 15.42 26.21
CA ALA A 533 -0.23 14.27 25.45
C ALA A 533 0.78 13.10 25.45
N GLU A 534 2.06 13.41 25.33
CA GLU A 534 3.13 12.41 25.35
C GLU A 534 3.20 11.65 26.69
N ALA A 535 3.06 12.40 27.79
CA ALA A 535 3.03 11.79 29.12
C ALA A 535 1.79 10.92 29.33
N PHE A 536 0.63 11.35 28.81
CA PHE A 536 -0.60 10.57 28.85
C PHE A 536 -0.50 9.30 27.99
N MET A 537 0.07 9.40 26.79
CA MET A 537 0.29 8.26 25.89
C MET A 537 1.28 7.24 26.46
N ALA A 538 2.26 7.67 27.25
CA ALA A 538 3.24 6.79 27.89
C ALA A 538 2.65 5.93 29.04
N MET A 539 1.51 6.32 29.64
CA MET A 539 0.87 5.54 30.71
C MET A 539 0.37 4.19 30.20
N ASN A 540 0.49 3.14 31.01
CA ASN A 540 -0.13 1.87 30.68
C ASN A 540 -1.66 1.96 30.85
N ALA A 541 -2.41 1.69 29.78
CA ALA A 541 -3.86 1.84 29.75
C ALA A 541 -4.61 0.95 30.76
N SER A 542 -4.06 -0.19 31.13
CA SER A 542 -4.70 -1.18 32.00
C SER A 542 -4.43 -0.97 33.50
N THR A 543 -3.36 -0.26 33.87
CA THR A 543 -2.88 -0.10 35.25
C THR A 543 -2.90 1.35 35.71
N ASP A 544 -1.76 2.05 35.57
CA ASP A 544 -1.52 3.42 36.02
C ASP A 544 -2.42 4.43 35.31
N GLY A 545 -2.67 4.24 34.00
CA GLY A 545 -3.55 5.12 33.24
C GLY A 545 -5.00 5.10 33.73
N ARG A 546 -5.58 3.92 34.00
CA ARG A 546 -6.92 3.80 34.61
C ARG A 546 -6.98 4.39 36.01
N THR A 547 -5.92 4.20 36.80
CA THR A 547 -5.82 4.78 38.14
C THR A 547 -5.75 6.30 38.06
N PHE A 548 -4.95 6.85 37.15
CA PHE A 548 -4.87 8.28 36.89
C PHE A 548 -6.25 8.85 36.51
N VAL A 549 -6.89 8.32 35.51
CA VAL A 549 -8.18 8.78 35.00
C VAL A 549 -9.27 8.71 36.08
N LYS A 550 -9.26 7.71 36.96
CA LYS A 550 -10.26 7.54 38.02
C LYS A 550 -10.22 8.67 39.05
N ASN A 551 -9.08 9.31 39.23
CA ASN A 551 -8.91 10.36 40.26
C ASN A 551 -9.54 11.70 39.86
N TYR A 552 -9.86 11.91 38.59
CA TYR A 552 -10.31 13.20 38.07
C TYR A 552 -11.66 13.08 37.34
N ASP A 553 -12.41 14.18 37.40
CA ASP A 553 -13.66 14.35 36.68
C ASP A 553 -13.43 15.13 35.37
N LEU A 554 -12.36 15.96 35.34
CA LEU A 554 -11.93 16.74 34.18
C LEU A 554 -10.43 16.60 33.97
N ILE A 555 -10.06 16.28 32.73
CA ILE A 555 -8.64 16.12 32.34
C ILE A 555 -8.41 16.92 31.05
N TYR A 556 -7.54 17.94 31.13
CA TYR A 556 -7.05 18.68 29.98
C TYR A 556 -5.76 18.01 29.48
N ILE A 557 -5.68 17.78 28.17
CA ILE A 557 -4.53 17.16 27.50
C ILE A 557 -4.03 18.15 26.45
N TYR A 558 -2.79 18.58 26.57
CA TYR A 558 -2.17 19.53 25.65
C TYR A 558 -1.23 18.83 24.69
N HIS A 559 -1.31 19.18 23.41
CA HIS A 559 -0.41 18.71 22.38
C HIS A 559 0.03 19.84 21.46
N ASN A 560 1.28 19.79 20.97
CA ASN A 560 1.86 20.84 20.14
C ASN A 560 2.82 20.26 19.11
N ILE A 561 2.30 19.86 17.95
CA ILE A 561 3.10 19.52 16.76
C ILE A 561 3.06 20.62 15.72
N ILE A 562 1.85 21.19 15.47
CA ILE A 562 1.64 22.14 14.37
C ILE A 562 2.38 23.45 14.67
N ASP A 563 2.10 24.08 15.80
CA ASP A 563 2.71 25.36 16.19
C ASP A 563 4.24 25.23 16.34
N LYS A 564 4.71 24.16 16.97
CA LYS A 564 6.15 23.89 17.13
C LYS A 564 6.89 23.79 15.79
N ARG A 565 6.27 23.23 14.75
CA ARG A 565 6.88 23.17 13.41
C ARG A 565 6.78 24.49 12.68
N GLY A 566 5.66 25.20 12.83
CA GLY A 566 5.39 26.45 12.15
C GLY A 566 6.25 27.60 12.65
N ASP A 567 6.45 27.71 13.96
CA ASP A 567 7.20 28.81 14.59
C ASP A 567 8.72 28.75 14.34
N ASP A 568 9.27 27.58 14.07
CA ASP A 568 10.71 27.43 13.79
C ASP A 568 10.96 27.62 12.28
N LYS A 569 11.74 28.63 11.92
CA LYS A 569 12.14 28.94 10.55
C LYS A 569 12.73 27.75 9.78
N THR A 570 13.36 26.81 10.47
CA THR A 570 13.98 25.64 9.86
C THR A 570 12.98 24.55 9.51
N THR A 571 11.82 24.54 10.14
CA THR A 571 10.77 23.53 9.96
C THR A 571 9.45 24.10 9.44
N GLU A 572 9.28 25.45 9.33
CA GLU A 572 8.02 26.06 8.88
C GLU A 572 7.53 25.52 7.51
N GLU A 573 8.43 25.04 6.65
CA GLU A 573 8.05 24.44 5.38
C GLU A 573 7.39 23.07 5.52
N THR A 574 7.52 22.41 6.68
CA THR A 574 6.96 21.09 6.96
C THR A 574 5.73 21.14 7.87
N VAL A 575 5.10 22.32 8.00
CA VAL A 575 3.95 22.49 8.88
C VAL A 575 2.77 21.60 8.46
N PHE A 576 2.57 21.37 7.17
CA PHE A 576 1.47 20.55 6.68
C PHE A 576 1.72 19.03 6.84
N GLU A 577 2.99 18.59 6.82
CA GLU A 577 3.36 17.26 7.32
C GLU A 577 3.05 17.14 8.83
N GLY A 578 3.30 18.21 9.59
CA GLY A 578 2.93 18.29 11.01
C GLY A 578 1.44 18.17 11.25
N VAL A 579 0.60 18.73 10.37
CA VAL A 579 -0.86 18.56 10.45
C VAL A 579 -1.28 17.10 10.24
N GLU A 580 -0.73 16.42 9.27
CA GLU A 580 -1.04 14.99 9.03
C GLU A 580 -0.60 14.11 10.22
N GLU A 581 0.55 14.40 10.81
CA GLU A 581 1.01 13.72 12.03
C GLU A 581 0.09 14.01 13.21
N GLU A 582 -0.32 15.28 13.40
CA GLU A 582 -1.22 15.69 14.47
C GLU A 582 -2.57 14.98 14.38
N ILE A 583 -3.18 14.93 13.20
CA ILE A 583 -4.47 14.25 12.98
C ILE A 583 -4.35 12.76 13.37
N ASN A 584 -3.32 12.07 12.92
CA ASN A 584 -3.10 10.65 13.27
C ASN A 584 -2.86 10.49 14.77
N TYR A 585 -2.04 11.34 15.36
CA TYR A 585 -1.76 11.30 16.80
C TYR A 585 -3.02 11.53 17.65
N LEU A 586 -3.88 12.49 17.27
CA LEU A 586 -5.13 12.76 17.99
C LEU A 586 -6.11 11.59 17.91
N ILE A 587 -6.18 10.86 16.81
CA ILE A 587 -6.97 9.63 16.70
C ILE A 587 -6.46 8.59 17.70
N ASP A 588 -5.16 8.36 17.75
CA ASP A 588 -4.55 7.41 18.66
C ASP A 588 -4.71 7.84 20.13
N LEU A 589 -4.62 9.14 20.41
CA LEU A 589 -4.85 9.70 21.76
C LEU A 589 -6.29 9.46 22.20
N VAL A 590 -7.29 9.68 21.34
CA VAL A 590 -8.70 9.38 21.62
C VAL A 590 -8.90 7.87 21.86
N LYS A 591 -8.29 7.02 21.06
CA LYS A 591 -8.30 5.55 21.29
C LYS A 591 -7.67 5.20 22.64
N LYS A 592 -6.60 5.86 23.04
CA LYS A 592 -5.95 5.70 24.34
C LYS A 592 -6.86 6.13 25.49
N VAL A 593 -7.51 7.30 25.41
CA VAL A 593 -8.52 7.76 26.36
C VAL A 593 -9.64 6.72 26.52
N ALA A 594 -10.14 6.21 25.40
CA ALA A 594 -11.19 5.20 25.39
C ALA A 594 -10.76 3.88 26.07
N ASN A 595 -9.52 3.46 25.91
CA ASN A 595 -8.95 2.26 26.55
C ASN A 595 -8.76 2.45 28.09
N MET A 596 -8.69 3.70 28.54
CA MET A 596 -8.68 4.08 29.96
C MET A 596 -10.08 4.36 30.52
N ASN A 597 -11.17 3.92 29.84
CA ASN A 597 -12.57 4.15 30.21
C ASN A 597 -13.05 5.61 30.08
N GLY A 598 -12.42 6.42 29.21
CA GLY A 598 -12.96 7.69 28.79
C GLY A 598 -13.99 7.51 27.69
N SER A 599 -15.09 8.30 27.73
CA SER A 599 -16.15 8.21 26.71
C SER A 599 -16.56 9.56 26.13
N ASN A 600 -16.35 10.66 26.85
CA ASN A 600 -16.69 12.00 26.40
C ASN A 600 -15.42 12.81 26.22
N ILE A 601 -15.19 13.30 25.03
CA ILE A 601 -13.98 14.01 24.66
C ILE A 601 -14.38 15.27 23.87
N LEU A 602 -13.78 16.41 24.21
CA LEU A 602 -13.80 17.63 23.41
C LEU A 602 -12.39 17.84 22.86
N ILE A 603 -12.28 18.16 21.57
CA ILE A 603 -11.02 18.53 20.94
C ILE A 603 -11.17 19.94 20.37
N THR A 604 -10.22 20.82 20.65
CA THR A 604 -10.23 22.22 20.18
C THR A 604 -8.80 22.73 20.01
N ALA A 605 -8.69 23.99 19.62
CA ALA A 605 -7.42 24.71 19.50
C ALA A 605 -7.49 26.08 20.17
N ASP A 606 -6.33 26.59 20.50
CA ASP A 606 -6.18 27.94 21.06
C ASP A 606 -6.25 29.02 19.97
N HIS A 607 -5.74 28.77 18.78
CA HIS A 607 -5.84 29.62 17.60
C HIS A 607 -5.62 28.79 16.32
N GLY A 608 -5.83 29.41 15.16
CA GLY A 608 -5.38 28.89 13.87
C GLY A 608 -4.19 29.70 13.36
N PHE A 609 -3.89 29.61 12.06
CA PHE A 609 -2.72 30.25 11.45
C PHE A 609 -2.95 30.60 9.98
N ILE A 610 -2.15 31.53 9.46
CA ILE A 610 -1.95 31.74 8.02
C ILE A 610 -0.69 31.04 7.60
N TYR A 611 -0.72 30.36 6.44
CA TYR A 611 0.46 29.75 5.84
C TYR A 611 0.50 30.01 4.34
N GLN A 612 1.68 30.42 3.85
CA GLN A 612 2.00 30.57 2.42
C GLN A 612 3.34 29.90 2.16
N HIS A 613 3.36 28.95 1.22
CA HIS A 613 4.57 28.15 1.00
C HIS A 613 5.63 28.87 0.16
N HIS A 614 5.22 29.85 -0.68
CA HIS A 614 6.15 30.65 -1.47
C HIS A 614 6.95 31.63 -0.60
N THR A 615 8.01 32.18 -1.15
CA THR A 615 8.77 33.27 -0.51
C THR A 615 7.96 34.55 -0.58
N LEU A 616 7.76 35.20 0.57
CA LEU A 616 6.95 36.42 0.68
C LEU A 616 7.65 37.61 0.06
N ASP A 617 6.89 38.41 -0.69
CA ASP A 617 7.30 39.70 -1.25
C ASP A 617 7.26 40.84 -0.21
N ASP A 618 8.01 41.90 -0.51
CA ASP A 618 8.02 43.12 0.35
C ASP A 618 6.63 43.74 0.54
N SER A 619 5.74 43.62 -0.42
CA SER A 619 4.36 44.10 -0.38
C SER A 619 3.46 43.38 0.62
N GLU A 620 3.85 42.19 1.11
CA GLU A 620 3.11 41.42 2.11
C GLU A 620 3.47 41.82 3.55
N TYR A 621 4.37 42.78 3.71
CA TYR A 621 4.75 43.36 4.99
C TYR A 621 4.14 44.75 5.18
N SER A 622 3.67 45.03 6.40
CA SER A 622 3.27 46.37 6.81
C SER A 622 4.49 47.26 6.91
N SER A 623 4.38 48.46 6.37
CA SER A 623 5.39 49.51 6.52
C SER A 623 5.22 50.32 7.80
N SER A 624 4.27 49.99 8.69
CA SER A 624 3.96 50.74 9.91
C SER A 624 5.13 50.67 10.90
N GLU A 625 5.52 51.81 11.43
CA GLU A 625 6.40 51.92 12.57
C GLU A 625 5.55 52.16 13.82
N PHE A 626 5.82 51.39 14.88
CA PHE A 626 5.07 51.46 16.12
C PHE A 626 5.89 52.16 17.19
N ASP A 627 5.23 53.07 17.93
CA ASP A 627 5.80 53.80 19.04
C ASP A 627 4.82 53.76 20.23
N GLY A 628 5.36 53.92 21.46
CA GLY A 628 4.61 53.79 22.69
C GLY A 628 5.28 52.84 23.67
N GLU A 629 4.59 52.40 24.71
CA GLU A 629 5.06 51.42 25.67
C GLU A 629 4.76 49.99 25.13
N ILE A 630 5.65 49.44 24.29
CA ILE A 630 5.47 48.14 23.66
C ILE A 630 5.83 47.05 24.68
N TRP A 631 4.87 46.11 24.93
CA TRP A 631 5.08 44.96 25.81
C TRP A 631 5.51 43.73 25.03
N LYS A 632 4.90 43.56 23.87
CA LYS A 632 5.19 42.44 22.96
C LYS A 632 4.96 42.86 21.51
N GLU A 633 5.85 42.47 20.64
CA GLU A 633 5.73 42.59 19.20
C GLU A 633 5.84 41.22 18.54
N ASN A 634 4.90 40.90 17.67
CA ASN A 634 4.89 39.70 16.86
C ASN A 634 4.56 40.08 15.40
N ARG A 635 4.75 39.20 14.45
CA ARG A 635 4.46 39.44 13.03
C ARG A 635 3.01 39.84 12.76
N ARG A 636 2.07 39.46 13.63
CA ARG A 636 0.63 39.68 13.42
C ARG A 636 -0.01 40.57 14.50
N PHE A 637 0.76 41.00 15.49
CA PHE A 637 0.22 41.90 16.51
C PHE A 637 1.29 42.68 17.28
N VAL A 638 0.88 43.79 17.88
CA VAL A 638 1.64 44.52 18.90
C VAL A 638 0.76 44.72 20.12
N ILE A 639 1.22 44.44 21.31
CA ILE A 639 0.56 44.70 22.58
C ILE A 639 1.35 45.77 23.37
N GLY A 640 0.66 46.73 23.96
CA GLY A 640 1.31 47.75 24.74
C GLY A 640 0.32 48.84 25.29
N ARG A 641 0.83 50.01 25.60
CA ARG A 641 0.05 51.18 25.99
C ARG A 641 0.43 52.41 25.16
N ASN A 642 -0.53 53.32 24.98
CA ASN A 642 -0.34 54.56 24.24
C ASN A 642 0.34 54.31 22.85
N LEU A 643 -0.10 53.24 22.19
CA LEU A 643 0.46 52.84 20.90
C LEU A 643 -0.01 53.81 19.79
N ASN A 644 0.96 54.39 19.07
CA ASN A 644 0.68 55.09 17.83
C ASN A 644 0.32 54.11 16.73
N HIS A 645 -0.61 54.45 15.84
CA HIS A 645 -1.03 53.59 14.73
C HIS A 645 -1.44 54.41 13.52
N ASP A 646 -1.32 53.80 12.39
CA ASP A 646 -1.79 54.31 11.10
C ASP A 646 -2.99 53.49 10.56
N GLN A 647 -3.39 53.74 9.32
CA GLN A 647 -4.52 53.06 8.67
C GLN A 647 -4.24 51.60 8.29
N ALA A 648 -2.98 51.15 8.35
CA ALA A 648 -2.60 49.80 7.98
C ALA A 648 -2.88 48.76 9.07
N VAL A 649 -3.24 49.24 10.29
CA VAL A 649 -3.60 48.38 11.43
C VAL A 649 -4.99 48.67 11.96
N LYS A 650 -5.61 47.66 12.58
CA LYS A 650 -6.79 47.80 13.43
C LYS A 650 -6.34 47.83 14.88
N LYS A 651 -6.82 48.84 15.63
CA LYS A 651 -6.58 48.98 17.07
C LYS A 651 -7.78 48.49 17.87
N PHE A 652 -7.51 47.73 18.92
CA PHE A 652 -8.46 47.34 19.96
C PHE A 652 -7.92 47.73 21.32
N THR A 653 -8.83 48.10 22.24
CA THR A 653 -8.52 48.30 23.66
C THR A 653 -8.77 47.02 24.44
N GLY A 654 -8.20 46.92 25.65
CA GLY A 654 -8.46 45.78 26.53
C GLY A 654 -9.94 45.59 26.84
N GLU A 655 -10.70 46.71 27.03
CA GLU A 655 -12.14 46.68 27.25
C GLU A 655 -12.90 46.05 26.07
N GLN A 656 -12.58 46.40 24.83
CA GLN A 656 -13.18 45.85 23.62
C GLN A 656 -12.91 44.35 23.47
N LEU A 657 -11.82 43.86 24.04
CA LEU A 657 -11.42 42.45 24.03
C LEU A 657 -11.85 41.71 25.31
N SER A 658 -12.56 42.37 26.25
CA SER A 658 -12.92 41.86 27.58
C SER A 658 -11.70 41.41 28.39
N LEU A 659 -10.59 42.11 28.26
CA LEU A 659 -9.38 41.93 29.04
C LEU A 659 -9.33 43.00 30.14
N ASN A 660 -9.16 42.58 31.39
CA ASN A 660 -9.07 43.47 32.54
C ASN A 660 -7.70 44.17 32.62
N SER A 661 -7.37 44.91 31.58
CA SER A 661 -6.11 45.61 31.40
C SER A 661 -6.32 46.87 30.58
N ASP A 662 -5.52 47.92 30.84
CA ASP A 662 -5.49 49.15 30.07
C ASP A 662 -4.60 49.04 28.81
N LEU A 663 -4.44 47.83 28.30
CA LEU A 663 -3.66 47.54 27.12
C LEU A 663 -4.36 47.99 25.82
N GLU A 664 -3.56 48.20 24.83
CA GLU A 664 -3.95 48.37 23.45
C GLU A 664 -3.31 47.25 22.61
N VAL A 665 -4.05 46.77 21.61
CA VAL A 665 -3.60 45.78 20.65
C VAL A 665 -3.68 46.34 19.24
N LEU A 666 -2.59 46.35 18.52
CA LEU A 666 -2.56 46.68 17.09
C LEU A 666 -2.40 45.40 16.27
N ILE A 667 -3.25 45.25 15.24
CA ILE A 667 -3.27 44.08 14.35
C ILE A 667 -3.14 44.57 12.91
N PRO A 668 -2.11 44.16 12.18
CA PRO A 668 -2.02 44.40 10.74
C PRO A 668 -3.27 43.93 10.01
N LYS A 669 -3.79 44.75 9.10
CA LYS A 669 -5.02 44.41 8.35
C LYS A 669 -4.81 43.26 7.39
N SER A 670 -5.85 42.48 7.19
CA SER A 670 -5.86 41.34 6.27
C SER A 670 -4.75 40.34 6.61
N ILE A 671 -3.97 39.91 5.63
CA ILE A 671 -2.86 38.94 5.80
C ILE A 671 -1.50 39.62 6.01
N ASN A 672 -1.45 40.97 6.11
CA ASN A 672 -0.19 41.68 6.23
C ASN A 672 0.58 41.31 7.51
N ARG A 673 1.90 41.33 7.40
CA ARG A 673 2.82 41.00 8.50
C ARG A 673 3.68 42.18 8.90
N ILE A 674 4.05 42.23 10.18
CA ILE A 674 5.06 43.14 10.70
C ILE A 674 6.44 42.53 10.36
N ARG A 675 7.37 43.37 9.93
CA ARG A 675 8.72 42.95 9.57
C ARG A 675 9.59 42.80 10.81
N ILE A 676 9.82 41.55 11.20
CA ILE A 676 10.70 41.19 12.33
C ILE A 676 11.90 40.41 11.84
N LYS A 677 13.10 40.78 12.28
CA LYS A 677 14.35 40.08 11.90
C LYS A 677 14.45 38.73 12.58
N GLY A 678 14.86 37.71 11.82
CA GLY A 678 15.30 36.41 12.34
C GLY A 678 14.23 35.33 12.54
N SER A 679 12.93 35.67 12.57
CA SER A 679 11.82 34.69 12.69
C SER A 679 11.34 34.18 11.33
N GLY A 680 10.65 33.03 11.30
CA GLY A 680 9.91 32.54 10.14
C GLY A 680 8.84 33.53 9.69
N ALA A 681 8.39 33.46 8.47
CA ALA A 681 7.37 34.37 7.94
C ALA A 681 6.25 33.69 7.16
N LYS A 682 6.46 32.44 6.75
CA LYS A 682 5.47 31.65 6.01
C LYS A 682 4.31 31.24 6.91
N PHE A 683 4.61 30.80 8.14
CA PHE A 683 3.64 30.46 9.18
C PHE A 683 3.50 31.65 10.14
N VAL A 684 2.30 32.16 10.33
CA VAL A 684 2.03 33.28 11.26
C VAL A 684 0.64 33.17 11.87
N HIS A 685 0.51 33.66 13.10
CA HIS A 685 -0.74 33.76 13.84
C HIS A 685 -0.72 35.04 14.71
N GLY A 686 -1.84 35.45 15.21
CA GLY A 686 -1.97 36.65 16.05
C GLY A 686 -2.99 37.66 15.53
N GLY A 687 -3.44 37.51 14.28
CA GLY A 687 -4.34 38.41 13.60
C GLY A 687 -5.82 38.04 13.74
N THR A 688 -6.63 38.65 12.84
CA THR A 688 -8.10 38.51 12.82
C THR A 688 -8.64 37.86 11.56
N THR A 689 -7.78 37.20 10.74
CA THR A 689 -8.28 36.48 9.59
C THR A 689 -9.10 35.25 10.03
N LEU A 690 -10.00 34.78 9.19
CA LEU A 690 -10.83 33.63 9.53
C LEU A 690 -9.99 32.36 9.77
N GLN A 691 -8.87 32.22 9.08
CA GLN A 691 -7.88 31.16 9.28
C GLN A 691 -7.23 31.18 10.67
N GLU A 692 -7.11 32.36 11.29
CA GLU A 692 -6.52 32.56 12.63
C GLU A 692 -7.55 32.44 13.75
N ILE A 693 -8.77 32.97 13.53
CA ILE A 693 -9.79 33.13 14.61
C ILE A 693 -10.77 31.96 14.69
N VAL A 694 -11.03 31.23 13.61
CA VAL A 694 -11.98 30.10 13.63
C VAL A 694 -11.25 28.82 13.97
N THR A 695 -11.50 28.32 15.19
CA THR A 695 -10.93 27.06 15.66
C THR A 695 -11.99 25.97 15.73
N PRO A 696 -11.64 24.68 15.52
CA PRO A 696 -12.61 23.59 15.60
C PRO A 696 -13.03 23.33 17.05
N LEU A 697 -14.26 22.87 17.21
CA LEU A 697 -14.75 22.25 18.42
C LEU A 697 -15.37 20.90 18.08
N ILE A 698 -14.60 19.84 18.28
CA ILE A 698 -15.02 18.48 17.95
C ILE A 698 -15.47 17.80 19.25
N LYS A 699 -16.66 17.27 19.23
CA LYS A 699 -17.18 16.44 20.30
C LYS A 699 -17.12 14.98 19.86
N VAL A 700 -16.32 14.16 20.55
CA VAL A 700 -16.20 12.73 20.28
C VAL A 700 -16.77 11.93 21.44
N THR A 701 -17.58 10.92 21.09
CA THR A 701 -18.19 10.02 22.07
C THR A 701 -17.96 8.58 21.66
N LYS A 702 -17.39 7.77 22.58
CA LYS A 702 -17.24 6.31 22.34
C LYS A 702 -18.55 5.60 22.59
N LYS A 703 -18.99 4.78 21.64
CA LYS A 703 -20.16 3.90 21.73
C LYS A 703 -19.78 2.47 22.15
N ARG A 704 -20.72 1.74 22.70
CA ARG A 704 -20.54 0.33 23.06
C ARG A 704 -20.82 -0.62 21.88
N GLU A 705 -21.67 -0.18 20.97
CA GLU A 705 -22.10 -0.90 19.77
C GLU A 705 -21.30 -0.43 18.56
N ASP A 706 -21.21 -1.28 17.54
CA ASP A 706 -20.60 -0.91 16.27
C ASP A 706 -21.43 0.19 15.60
N THR A 707 -20.76 1.26 15.18
CA THR A 707 -21.40 2.42 14.52
C THR A 707 -21.31 2.33 13.03
N ASN A 708 -20.28 1.64 12.51
CA ASN A 708 -19.97 1.61 11.09
C ASN A 708 -20.10 0.20 10.55
N ARG A 709 -20.56 0.11 9.30
CA ARG A 709 -20.62 -1.12 8.50
C ARG A 709 -19.96 -0.84 7.15
N GLN A 710 -19.44 -1.86 6.52
CA GLN A 710 -18.98 -1.75 5.14
C GLN A 710 -20.14 -2.14 4.20
N VAL A 711 -20.19 -1.50 3.03
CA VAL A 711 -21.18 -1.83 1.99
C VAL A 711 -21.15 -3.32 1.66
N GLU A 712 -22.33 -3.91 1.46
CA GLU A 712 -22.47 -5.29 1.01
C GLU A 712 -22.29 -5.38 -0.50
N ILE A 713 -21.48 -6.35 -0.93
CA ILE A 713 -21.24 -6.65 -2.34
C ILE A 713 -21.81 -8.02 -2.67
N ASP A 714 -22.66 -8.07 -3.67
CA ASP A 714 -23.19 -9.31 -4.22
C ASP A 714 -22.88 -9.43 -5.70
N ILE A 715 -22.94 -10.66 -6.23
CA ILE A 715 -22.86 -10.88 -7.67
C ILE A 715 -24.28 -11.01 -8.28
N ILE A 716 -24.43 -10.45 -9.46
CA ILE A 716 -25.61 -10.72 -10.29
C ILE A 716 -25.28 -11.96 -11.12
N GLN A 717 -25.76 -13.11 -10.63
CA GLN A 717 -25.50 -14.41 -11.24
C GLN A 717 -26.60 -14.74 -12.26
N SER A 718 -26.24 -14.82 -13.53
CA SER A 718 -27.17 -15.23 -14.61
C SER A 718 -27.09 -16.73 -14.92
N THR A 719 -26.00 -17.40 -14.54
CA THR A 719 -25.75 -18.83 -14.76
C THR A 719 -24.78 -19.37 -13.71
N ASP A 720 -24.91 -20.65 -13.38
CA ASP A 720 -24.01 -21.42 -12.53
C ASP A 720 -23.00 -22.25 -13.35
N ARG A 721 -23.02 -22.12 -14.69
CA ARG A 721 -22.18 -22.89 -15.60
C ARG A 721 -21.24 -22.01 -16.42
N ILE A 722 -19.99 -22.41 -16.49
CA ILE A 722 -18.97 -21.76 -17.30
C ILE A 722 -18.72 -22.66 -18.53
N THR A 723 -19.08 -22.16 -19.69
CA THR A 723 -19.00 -22.93 -20.95
C THR A 723 -17.95 -22.37 -21.91
N THR A 724 -17.34 -21.24 -21.57
CA THR A 724 -16.29 -20.58 -22.36
C THR A 724 -15.10 -20.21 -21.48
N ASN A 725 -13.97 -19.87 -22.08
CA ASN A 725 -12.79 -19.41 -21.33
C ASN A 725 -12.92 -17.98 -20.75
N ILE A 726 -14.10 -17.38 -20.85
CA ILE A 726 -14.39 -16.06 -20.28
C ILE A 726 -15.67 -16.15 -19.47
N LEU A 727 -15.59 -15.72 -18.21
CA LEU A 727 -16.76 -15.54 -17.35
C LEU A 727 -16.91 -14.05 -17.01
N THR A 728 -17.97 -13.41 -17.50
CA THR A 728 -18.30 -12.04 -17.08
C THR A 728 -19.15 -12.08 -15.82
N VAL A 729 -18.67 -11.43 -14.77
CA VAL A 729 -19.39 -11.29 -13.49
C VAL A 729 -19.72 -9.82 -13.27
N SER A 730 -20.97 -9.57 -12.87
CA SER A 730 -21.41 -8.24 -12.43
C SER A 730 -21.43 -8.22 -10.90
N PHE A 731 -20.69 -7.31 -10.32
CA PHE A 731 -20.65 -7.04 -8.87
C PHE A 731 -21.55 -5.85 -8.57
N LEU A 732 -22.46 -5.98 -7.64
CA LEU A 732 -23.39 -4.93 -7.23
C LEU A 732 -23.08 -4.47 -5.81
N GLN A 733 -22.81 -3.18 -5.63
CA GLN A 733 -22.83 -2.56 -4.31
C GLN A 733 -24.27 -2.34 -3.86
N GLN A 734 -24.69 -3.00 -2.78
CA GLN A 734 -26.09 -2.97 -2.29
C GLN A 734 -26.48 -1.60 -1.74
N ASP A 735 -25.66 -1.04 -0.86
CA ASP A 735 -25.90 0.22 -0.18
C ASP A 735 -25.01 1.34 -0.72
N LEU A 736 -25.48 2.58 -0.65
CA LEU A 736 -24.62 3.75 -0.89
C LEU A 736 -23.69 3.97 0.30
N ILE A 737 -22.47 4.47 0.05
CA ILE A 737 -21.60 4.88 1.14
C ILE A 737 -22.17 6.12 1.84
N SER A 738 -21.88 6.23 3.13
CA SER A 738 -22.27 7.34 3.99
C SER A 738 -21.28 7.43 5.15
N GLU A 739 -21.46 8.37 6.06
CA GLU A 739 -20.63 8.48 7.28
C GLU A 739 -20.53 7.16 8.07
N GLN A 740 -21.56 6.33 8.05
CA GLN A 740 -21.62 5.05 8.78
C GLN A 740 -21.55 3.81 7.86
N MET A 741 -21.66 3.98 6.55
CA MET A 741 -21.56 2.92 5.56
C MET A 741 -20.27 3.11 4.75
N LEU A 742 -19.23 2.38 5.16
CA LEU A 742 -17.87 2.56 4.62
C LEU A 742 -17.69 1.80 3.29
N PRO A 743 -16.76 2.25 2.44
CA PRO A 743 -16.34 1.51 1.26
C PRO A 743 -15.84 0.11 1.59
N ARG A 744 -15.96 -0.83 0.66
CA ARG A 744 -15.38 -2.17 0.75
C ARG A 744 -14.46 -2.43 -0.43
N THR A 745 -13.22 -2.80 -0.15
CA THR A 745 -12.27 -3.29 -1.16
C THR A 745 -12.36 -4.80 -1.22
N ILE A 746 -12.57 -5.35 -2.41
CA ILE A 746 -12.50 -6.80 -2.65
C ILE A 746 -11.39 -7.13 -3.64
N ARG A 747 -10.83 -8.32 -3.48
CA ARG A 747 -10.04 -9.03 -4.48
C ARG A 747 -10.79 -10.32 -4.80
N THR A 748 -10.91 -10.68 -6.06
CA THR A 748 -11.68 -11.86 -6.47
C THR A 748 -11.04 -12.59 -7.63
N GLY A 749 -11.19 -13.90 -7.67
CA GLY A 749 -10.71 -14.79 -8.72
C GLY A 749 -11.45 -16.12 -8.69
N LEU A 750 -11.29 -16.93 -9.74
CA LEU A 750 -11.85 -18.27 -9.85
C LEU A 750 -10.83 -19.30 -9.36
N TYR A 751 -11.22 -20.14 -8.43
CA TYR A 751 -10.36 -21.14 -7.80
C TYR A 751 -10.91 -22.55 -7.95
N ALA A 752 -10.03 -23.51 -8.13
CA ALA A 752 -10.34 -24.94 -8.05
C ALA A 752 -10.60 -25.37 -6.59
N ALA A 753 -11.06 -26.60 -6.39
CA ALA A 753 -11.32 -27.15 -5.07
C ALA A 753 -10.06 -27.31 -4.19
N ASP A 754 -8.88 -27.38 -4.82
CA ASP A 754 -7.56 -27.45 -4.19
C ASP A 754 -6.90 -26.05 -4.03
N ASP A 755 -7.72 -24.99 -4.09
CA ASP A 755 -7.33 -23.58 -3.97
C ASP A 755 -6.37 -23.08 -5.09
N GLU A 756 -6.22 -23.82 -6.18
CA GLU A 756 -5.46 -23.36 -7.34
C GLU A 756 -6.22 -22.27 -8.11
N LEU A 757 -5.58 -21.12 -8.35
CA LEU A 757 -6.15 -20.01 -9.10
C LEU A 757 -6.24 -20.37 -10.59
N LEU A 758 -7.45 -20.23 -11.17
CA LEU A 758 -7.78 -20.59 -12.54
C LEU A 758 -8.01 -19.41 -13.48
N SER A 759 -8.07 -18.17 -12.95
CA SER A 759 -8.34 -16.96 -13.72
C SER A 759 -7.40 -15.82 -13.33
N ASP A 760 -7.44 -14.71 -14.07
CA ASP A 760 -6.94 -13.43 -13.60
C ASP A 760 -7.68 -13.01 -12.31
N GLN A 761 -7.03 -12.16 -11.48
CA GLN A 761 -7.64 -11.59 -10.29
C GLN A 761 -8.15 -10.18 -10.57
N PHE A 762 -9.32 -9.86 -10.03
CA PHE A 762 -9.92 -8.55 -10.09
C PHE A 762 -9.93 -7.92 -8.70
N LYS A 763 -9.37 -6.71 -8.56
CA LYS A 763 -9.39 -5.94 -7.33
C LYS A 763 -10.12 -4.63 -7.57
N TYR A 764 -11.08 -4.32 -6.69
CA TYR A 764 -11.88 -3.10 -6.79
C TYR A 764 -12.34 -2.61 -5.42
N THR A 765 -12.42 -1.28 -5.26
CA THR A 765 -12.99 -0.63 -4.09
C THR A 765 -14.38 -0.10 -4.44
N PHE A 766 -15.39 -0.63 -3.77
CA PHE A 766 -16.77 -0.23 -3.92
C PHE A 766 -17.06 0.96 -3.00
N ASP A 767 -17.16 2.14 -3.58
CA ASP A 767 -17.30 3.43 -2.88
C ASP A 767 -18.36 4.37 -3.50
N PHE A 768 -19.38 3.80 -4.12
CA PHE A 768 -20.46 4.58 -4.71
C PHE A 768 -21.28 5.29 -3.63
N ALA A 769 -21.24 6.63 -3.61
CA ALA A 769 -21.99 7.49 -2.70
C ALA A 769 -23.35 7.90 -3.25
N GLU A 770 -23.59 7.76 -4.55
CA GLU A 770 -24.80 8.11 -5.25
C GLU A 770 -25.06 7.16 -6.43
N GLY A 771 -26.22 7.27 -7.04
CA GLY A 771 -26.58 6.50 -8.22
C GLY A 771 -27.59 5.38 -7.96
N THR A 772 -28.23 4.96 -9.05
CA THR A 772 -29.16 3.83 -9.06
C THR A 772 -28.42 2.50 -8.95
N GLU A 773 -29.08 1.40 -8.66
CA GLU A 773 -28.48 0.06 -8.62
C GLU A 773 -27.67 -0.27 -9.90
N ARG A 774 -28.18 0.13 -11.09
CA ARG A 774 -27.46 -0.08 -12.35
C ARG A 774 -26.14 0.71 -12.44
N GLN A 775 -26.06 1.86 -11.81
CA GLN A 775 -24.87 2.70 -11.80
C GLN A 775 -23.83 2.22 -10.79
N ARG A 776 -24.25 1.42 -9.81
CA ARG A 776 -23.40 0.78 -8.80
C ARG A 776 -22.96 -0.64 -9.18
N GLU A 777 -23.25 -1.06 -10.42
CA GLU A 777 -22.84 -2.33 -10.99
C GLU A 777 -21.46 -2.20 -11.64
N VAL A 778 -20.51 -3.02 -11.19
CA VAL A 778 -19.16 -3.11 -11.77
C VAL A 778 -18.99 -4.47 -12.43
N LYS A 779 -18.61 -4.47 -13.72
CA LYS A 779 -18.44 -5.70 -14.50
C LYS A 779 -16.97 -6.03 -14.70
N HIS A 780 -16.63 -7.29 -14.49
CA HIS A 780 -15.33 -7.83 -14.84
C HIS A 780 -15.46 -9.13 -15.63
N ALA A 781 -14.64 -9.27 -16.65
CA ALA A 781 -14.55 -10.48 -17.47
C ALA A 781 -13.30 -11.28 -17.03
N PHE A 782 -13.51 -12.34 -16.24
CA PHE A 782 -12.46 -13.27 -15.87
C PHE A 782 -12.02 -14.10 -17.07
N HIS A 783 -10.73 -14.15 -17.31
CA HIS A 783 -10.13 -15.01 -18.32
C HIS A 783 -9.58 -16.27 -17.65
N LEU A 784 -10.18 -17.43 -17.98
CA LEU A 784 -9.73 -18.71 -17.45
C LEU A 784 -8.53 -19.23 -18.23
N GLY A 785 -7.51 -19.71 -17.49
CA GLY A 785 -6.33 -20.33 -18.06
C GLY A 785 -6.56 -21.74 -18.64
N ALA A 786 -5.58 -22.25 -19.37
CA ALA A 786 -5.64 -23.58 -20.00
C ALA A 786 -5.90 -24.72 -19.00
N LYS A 787 -5.50 -24.59 -17.74
CA LYS A 787 -5.78 -25.58 -16.69
C LYS A 787 -7.28 -25.77 -16.43
N ALA A 788 -8.07 -24.73 -16.63
CA ALA A 788 -9.53 -24.80 -16.46
C ALA A 788 -10.19 -25.70 -17.50
N SER A 789 -9.75 -25.66 -18.76
CA SER A 789 -10.25 -26.55 -19.84
C SER A 789 -9.62 -27.93 -19.83
N GLY A 790 -8.45 -28.10 -19.20
CA GLY A 790 -7.72 -29.37 -19.08
C GLY A 790 -8.00 -30.08 -17.75
N LYS A 791 -7.10 -29.89 -16.74
CA LYS A 791 -7.11 -30.60 -15.45
C LYS A 791 -8.44 -30.52 -14.69
N TYR A 792 -9.13 -29.35 -14.74
CA TYR A 792 -10.33 -29.08 -13.95
C TYR A 792 -11.65 -29.14 -14.74
N LYS A 793 -11.61 -29.59 -15.99
CA LYS A 793 -12.80 -29.76 -16.83
C LYS A 793 -13.86 -30.61 -16.12
N ASN A 794 -15.13 -30.20 -16.21
CA ASN A 794 -16.29 -30.83 -15.57
C ASN A 794 -16.24 -30.88 -14.02
N GLN A 795 -15.43 -30.05 -13.39
CA GLN A 795 -15.38 -29.94 -11.94
C GLN A 795 -16.12 -28.71 -11.44
N ARG A 796 -16.39 -28.69 -10.12
CA ARG A 796 -16.90 -27.50 -9.44
C ARG A 796 -15.72 -26.60 -9.09
N ILE A 797 -15.88 -25.33 -9.36
CA ILE A 797 -14.92 -24.27 -9.02
C ILE A 797 -15.64 -23.16 -8.23
N LYS A 798 -14.89 -22.29 -7.59
CA LYS A 798 -15.42 -21.22 -6.76
C LYS A 798 -14.94 -19.86 -7.28
N LEU A 799 -15.87 -18.89 -7.35
CA LEU A 799 -15.51 -17.48 -7.37
C LEU A 799 -15.38 -17.04 -5.91
N VAL A 800 -14.18 -16.69 -5.49
CA VAL A 800 -13.89 -16.28 -4.11
C VAL A 800 -13.71 -14.77 -4.10
N LEU A 801 -14.49 -14.09 -3.27
CA LEU A 801 -14.35 -12.69 -2.94
C LEU A 801 -13.57 -12.59 -1.61
N GLU A 802 -12.48 -11.89 -1.62
CA GLU A 802 -11.63 -11.70 -0.44
C GLU A 802 -11.59 -10.22 -0.06
N GLU A 803 -11.50 -9.92 1.22
CA GLU A 803 -11.30 -8.57 1.74
C GLU A 803 -9.99 -8.48 2.53
N PRO A 804 -9.30 -7.31 2.55
CA PRO A 804 -8.06 -7.16 3.27
C PRO A 804 -8.28 -7.27 4.78
N ILE A 805 -7.32 -7.87 5.48
CA ILE A 805 -7.28 -7.84 6.94
C ILE A 805 -6.59 -6.56 7.36
N GLU A 806 -7.32 -5.68 8.05
CA GLU A 806 -6.86 -4.37 8.48
C GLU A 806 -5.51 -4.43 9.21
N GLY A 807 -4.58 -3.53 8.86
CA GLY A 807 -3.24 -3.49 9.43
C GLY A 807 -2.28 -4.61 8.98
N THR A 808 -2.66 -5.42 7.98
CA THR A 808 -1.83 -6.49 7.43
C THR A 808 -1.83 -6.50 5.91
N THR A 809 -0.93 -7.29 5.30
CA THR A 809 -0.93 -7.57 3.86
C THR A 809 -1.77 -8.79 3.48
N LYS A 810 -2.48 -9.40 4.46
CA LYS A 810 -3.24 -10.63 4.28
C LYS A 810 -4.69 -10.33 3.88
N TRP A 811 -5.27 -11.29 3.17
CA TRP A 811 -6.67 -11.27 2.76
C TRP A 811 -7.43 -12.40 3.47
N LYS A 812 -8.70 -12.20 3.71
CA LYS A 812 -9.64 -13.23 4.22
C LYS A 812 -10.82 -13.35 3.30
N THR A 813 -11.37 -14.54 3.21
CA THR A 813 -12.59 -14.80 2.43
C THR A 813 -13.77 -13.99 2.98
N TYR A 814 -14.43 -13.25 2.08
CA TYR A 814 -15.65 -12.49 2.34
C TYR A 814 -16.89 -13.26 1.90
N LYS A 815 -16.94 -13.69 0.63
CA LYS A 815 -18.01 -14.50 0.05
C LYS A 815 -17.46 -15.50 -0.96
N GLU A 816 -18.16 -16.62 -1.15
CA GLU A 816 -17.86 -17.63 -2.16
C GLU A 816 -19.11 -17.97 -2.98
N TYR A 817 -18.91 -18.14 -4.30
CA TYR A 817 -19.97 -18.54 -5.23
C TYR A 817 -19.50 -19.73 -6.06
N ASN A 818 -20.33 -20.78 -6.13
CA ASN A 818 -19.98 -22.01 -6.83
C ASN A 818 -20.40 -21.96 -8.29
N PHE A 819 -19.51 -22.45 -9.16
CA PHE A 819 -19.76 -22.62 -10.58
C PHE A 819 -19.39 -24.04 -11.03
N SER A 820 -20.05 -24.51 -12.06
CA SER A 820 -19.70 -25.78 -12.73
C SER A 820 -18.94 -25.46 -14.02
N LEU A 821 -17.73 -25.97 -14.13
CA LEU A 821 -16.86 -25.74 -15.28
C LEU A 821 -17.16 -26.76 -16.40
N ASN A 822 -17.84 -26.33 -17.45
CA ASN A 822 -18.27 -27.17 -18.58
C ASN A 822 -17.76 -26.60 -19.92
N ILE A 823 -16.47 -26.31 -20.05
CA ILE A 823 -15.89 -25.76 -21.26
C ILE A 823 -15.87 -26.86 -22.32
N SER A 824 -16.69 -26.72 -23.38
CA SER A 824 -16.90 -27.73 -24.43
C SER A 824 -15.96 -27.57 -25.63
N PHE A 825 -15.19 -26.49 -25.74
CA PHE A 825 -14.26 -26.28 -26.85
C PHE A 825 -12.82 -26.45 -26.39
N THR A 826 -12.24 -27.63 -26.57
CA THR A 826 -10.87 -27.76 -26.99
C THR A 826 -10.78 -27.13 -28.37
N SER A 827 -9.89 -26.17 -28.62
CA SER A 827 -9.52 -25.82 -29.99
C SER A 827 -9.02 -27.10 -30.67
N ASP A 828 -9.41 -27.37 -31.93
CA ASP A 828 -9.01 -28.55 -32.74
C ASP A 828 -7.46 -28.66 -32.95
N PHE A 829 -6.66 -27.96 -32.15
CA PHE A 829 -5.19 -27.96 -32.14
C PHE A 829 -4.57 -28.78 -30.99
N ASP A 830 -5.37 -29.40 -30.10
CA ASP A 830 -4.85 -30.16 -28.96
C ASP A 830 -4.82 -31.70 -29.19
N GLU A 831 -5.13 -32.18 -30.42
CA GLU A 831 -5.04 -33.56 -30.80
C GLU A 831 -4.04 -33.79 -31.97
N PHE A 832 -2.77 -33.41 -31.82
CA PHE A 832 -1.69 -33.99 -32.62
C PHE A 832 -0.37 -34.02 -31.84
#